data_cade45e4be980a7b6dfa3538299af4df
#
_entry.id   cade45e4be980a7b6dfa3538299af4df
#
_cell.length_a   1.000
_cell.length_b   1.000
_cell.length_c   1.000
_cell.angle_alpha   90.00
_cell.angle_beta   90.00
_cell.angle_gamma   90.00
#
_symmetry.space_group_name_H-M   'P 1'
#
loop_
_entity.id
_entity.type
_entity.pdbx_description
1 polymer ?
#
loop_
_entity_poly.entity_id
_entity_poly.type
_entity_poly.pdbx_seq_one_letter_code
_entity_poly.pdbx_strand_id
1 'polypeptide(L)'
;VSSCLTAFYVFVNKASLKAQDRCSGFLLRKISSGEASKMVDKTDREAGWIPIDSQEPGLYRVQAHAPGPAGALPLDADFLATAPSGHLFGLTQDAGMGWDPALLRRREFLILSTLGGIRSPDGTPVALGYHTGHWEVGLLMQAAAEELSRLGTIPFAGFVTDPCDGRTQGTPGMMDSLPYRNDAAVVLRRLIRSLPTRCGVMGVATCDKGLPAMLLALAGQLDLPAILVPGGVTLPPTEGEDAGKVQTLGVRFAQGEIDLQTAAELGCRACGSPGGGCQFLGTAATSQVVAEALGLSLLHAALTPSGQPLWLELARRSAQALVRLEERRITSRHILTEDALHNAMVVHAAFGGSTNLLLHLPALAHAAGLRVPEMADWSAVNAGTPRLVDVLPNGPVGHPTVRVFLAGGVPEVMLHLRDLGLLRLNALTVQGGELGELLDRWQVSERRQRLRDWLFQQEGVDPDTVILSPARARAQGLTSTVTFVRGNLAPEGAVVKSTAIDRRLLDGAGVYHKVGPARVFTSESAAIAAVKGQSASPVRPGEVIVLMGRGPLGCGMEETYQITAALKYLSWGREVALITDARFSGVSTGACIGHVGPEALAGGPLGRVCEGDTLQIVVDTVGLTGQIDLVGHGGQQYSPEQGAAVLAARGPHPELAPDPGLPADTRLWAALQQASGGIWRGCVYDVERITQVLEAGLHALGQRPGAQKALGS
;
A
#
# COMPACT_ATOMS: atom_id res chain seq x y z
N VAL A 1 -28.76 18.13 -1.08
CA VAL A 1 -27.56 17.36 -1.41
C VAL A 1 -27.92 15.86 -1.52
N SER A 2 -28.85 15.37 -0.71
CA SER A 2 -29.34 13.97 -0.79
C SER A 2 -30.11 13.65 -2.08
N SER A 3 -30.78 14.64 -2.68
CA SER A 3 -31.61 14.47 -3.89
C SER A 3 -30.80 14.42 -5.21
N CYS A 4 -29.57 14.94 -5.24
CA CYS A 4 -28.72 14.89 -6.44
C CYS A 4 -28.03 13.54 -6.65
N LEU A 5 -27.67 12.84 -5.57
CA LEU A 5 -27.04 11.51 -5.66
C LEU A 5 -28.02 10.44 -6.13
N THR A 6 -29.28 10.52 -5.74
CA THR A 6 -30.33 9.59 -6.17
C THR A 6 -30.68 9.75 -7.66
N ALA A 7 -30.60 10.98 -8.18
CA ALA A 7 -30.85 11.26 -9.60
C ALA A 7 -29.74 10.74 -10.53
N PHE A 8 -28.48 10.74 -10.06
CA PHE A 8 -27.34 10.26 -10.86
C PHE A 8 -27.32 8.72 -10.98
N TYR A 9 -27.74 8.02 -9.93
CA TYR A 9 -27.86 6.54 -9.93
C TYR A 9 -28.96 6.03 -10.89
N VAL A 10 -30.02 6.80 -11.07
CA VAL A 10 -31.15 6.43 -11.95
C VAL A 10 -30.83 6.68 -13.43
N PHE A 11 -29.93 7.60 -13.76
CA PHE A 11 -29.63 7.93 -15.16
C PHE A 11 -28.65 6.93 -15.82
N VAL A 12 -27.73 6.33 -15.03
CA VAL A 12 -26.79 5.30 -15.53
C VAL A 12 -27.50 3.96 -15.79
N ASN A 13 -28.57 3.65 -15.04
CA ASN A 13 -29.32 2.41 -15.20
C ASN A 13 -30.30 2.37 -16.37
N LYS A 14 -30.71 3.52 -16.94
CA LYS A 14 -31.69 3.52 -18.05
C LYS A 14 -31.10 3.25 -19.45
N ALA A 15 -29.80 3.45 -19.63
CA ALA A 15 -29.16 3.17 -20.92
C ALA A 15 -28.77 1.67 -21.08
N SER A 16 -28.52 0.95 -19.99
CA SER A 16 -28.17 -0.48 -20.00
C SER A 16 -29.38 -1.41 -20.12
N LEU A 17 -30.57 -0.96 -19.72
CA LEU A 17 -31.77 -1.81 -19.68
C LEU A 17 -32.40 -2.12 -21.05
N LYS A 18 -32.00 -1.44 -22.14
CA LYS A 18 -32.53 -1.75 -23.49
C LYS A 18 -31.82 -2.89 -24.22
N ALA A 19 -30.68 -3.36 -23.72
CA ALA A 19 -29.97 -4.50 -24.30
C ALA A 19 -30.27 -5.85 -23.59
N GLN A 20 -30.91 -5.84 -22.43
CA GLN A 20 -31.17 -7.03 -21.60
C GLN A 20 -32.56 -7.66 -21.76
N ASP A 21 -33.46 -7.06 -22.57
CA ASP A 21 -34.85 -7.54 -22.69
C ASP A 21 -35.05 -8.83 -23.55
N ARG A 22 -33.98 -9.56 -23.89
CA ARG A 22 -34.13 -10.83 -24.63
C ARG A 22 -33.72 -12.10 -23.88
N CYS A 23 -33.22 -12.01 -22.64
CA CYS A 23 -32.78 -13.22 -21.91
C CYS A 23 -33.09 -13.17 -20.42
N SER A 24 -34.31 -12.88 -19.96
CA SER A 24 -34.60 -13.13 -18.56
C SER A 24 -36.10 -13.29 -18.28
N GLY A 25 -36.58 -14.48 -18.47
CA GLY A 25 -37.80 -14.97 -17.88
C GLY A 25 -37.57 -15.53 -16.46
N PHE A 26 -36.73 -14.93 -15.64
CA PHE A 26 -36.59 -15.29 -14.22
C PHE A 26 -37.12 -14.18 -13.33
N LEU A 27 -38.33 -14.36 -12.85
CA LEU A 27 -38.95 -13.56 -11.80
C LEU A 27 -38.15 -13.70 -10.48
N LEU A 28 -37.33 -12.72 -10.14
CA LEU A 28 -36.91 -12.51 -8.75
C LEU A 28 -38.11 -11.94 -7.98
N ARG A 29 -38.89 -12.79 -7.30
CA ARG A 29 -39.81 -12.32 -6.26
C ARG A 29 -38.99 -11.68 -5.14
N LYS A 30 -39.36 -10.46 -4.77
CA LYS A 30 -38.93 -9.84 -3.52
C LYS A 30 -39.28 -10.77 -2.36
N ILE A 31 -38.27 -11.43 -1.79
CA ILE A 31 -38.42 -12.12 -0.50
C ILE A 31 -38.23 -11.04 0.55
N SER A 32 -39.29 -10.70 1.27
CA SER A 32 -39.18 -9.82 2.41
C SER A 32 -38.36 -10.52 3.50
N SER A 33 -37.48 -9.79 4.16
CA SER A 33 -36.56 -10.30 5.21
C SER A 33 -37.28 -10.97 6.40
N GLY A 34 -38.59 -10.92 6.46
CA GLY A 34 -39.41 -11.53 7.48
C GLY A 34 -39.90 -12.95 7.19
N GLU A 35 -39.89 -13.40 5.92
CA GLU A 35 -40.40 -14.71 5.56
C GLU A 35 -39.32 -15.81 5.46
N ALA A 36 -38.08 -15.43 5.15
CA ALA A 36 -36.95 -16.39 5.10
C ALA A 36 -36.61 -16.98 6.49
N SER A 37 -37.03 -16.34 7.58
CA SER A 37 -36.78 -16.80 8.96
C SER A 37 -37.78 -17.85 9.47
N LYS A 38 -38.86 -18.15 8.74
CA LYS A 38 -39.96 -19.02 9.26
C LYS A 38 -39.96 -20.46 8.75
N MET A 39 -39.07 -20.84 7.86
CA MET A 39 -39.08 -22.16 7.20
C MET A 39 -37.90 -23.08 7.51
N VAL A 40 -37.18 -22.88 8.58
CA VAL A 40 -36.30 -23.92 9.13
C VAL A 40 -37.10 -24.67 10.18
N ASP A 41 -37.42 -25.90 9.87
CA ASP A 41 -38.17 -26.78 10.76
C ASP A 41 -37.42 -26.91 12.12
N LYS A 42 -38.19 -26.87 13.22
CA LYS A 42 -37.63 -26.98 14.58
C LYS A 42 -36.84 -28.26 14.81
N THR A 43 -37.25 -29.36 14.10
CA THR A 43 -36.62 -30.69 14.19
C THR A 43 -35.19 -30.72 13.60
N ASP A 44 -34.92 -29.94 12.55
CA ASP A 44 -33.58 -29.89 11.93
C ASP A 44 -32.56 -29.08 12.74
N ARG A 45 -33.02 -28.09 13.54
CA ARG A 45 -32.16 -27.36 14.47
C ARG A 45 -31.70 -28.20 15.65
N GLU A 46 -32.47 -29.21 16.06
CA GLU A 46 -32.10 -30.14 17.15
C GLU A 46 -31.10 -31.20 16.68
N ALA A 47 -31.04 -31.51 15.39
CA ALA A 47 -30.11 -32.48 14.82
C ALA A 47 -28.68 -31.94 14.55
N GLY A 48 -28.48 -30.62 14.55
CA GLY A 48 -27.16 -29.98 14.38
C GLY A 48 -26.53 -30.08 12.98
N TRP A 49 -27.27 -30.48 11.97
CA TRP A 49 -26.81 -30.55 10.58
C TRP A 49 -27.79 -29.88 9.60
N ILE A 50 -27.30 -29.45 8.44
CA ILE A 50 -28.14 -28.82 7.40
C ILE A 50 -28.70 -29.91 6.50
N PRO A 51 -30.07 -30.02 6.32
CA PRO A 51 -30.67 -31.00 5.45
C PRO A 51 -30.25 -30.78 4.00
N ILE A 52 -29.99 -31.88 3.29
CA ILE A 52 -29.65 -31.86 1.87
C ILE A 52 -30.90 -31.65 1.02
N ASP A 53 -32.04 -32.20 1.46
CA ASP A 53 -33.28 -32.14 0.73
C ASP A 53 -34.03 -30.82 1.01
N SER A 54 -34.69 -30.31 -0.02
CA SER A 54 -35.58 -29.14 0.08
C SER A 54 -37.00 -29.54 -0.33
N GLN A 55 -37.97 -28.97 0.38
CA GLN A 55 -39.40 -29.11 0.04
C GLN A 55 -39.87 -28.09 -1.01
N GLU A 56 -38.93 -27.23 -1.51
CA GLU A 56 -39.25 -26.16 -2.45
C GLU A 56 -39.60 -26.71 -3.83
N PRO A 57 -40.85 -26.51 -4.34
CA PRO A 57 -41.25 -27.04 -5.65
C PRO A 57 -40.45 -26.42 -6.78
N GLY A 58 -39.79 -27.23 -7.53
CA GLY A 58 -39.01 -26.78 -8.71
C GLY A 58 -37.52 -26.62 -8.50
N LEU A 59 -37.01 -26.72 -7.25
CA LEU A 59 -35.56 -26.63 -6.97
C LEU A 59 -34.76 -27.69 -7.76
N TYR A 60 -35.35 -28.89 -7.94
CA TYR A 60 -34.69 -29.99 -8.63
C TYR A 60 -34.98 -30.03 -10.16
N ARG A 61 -35.60 -28.98 -10.72
CA ARG A 61 -35.75 -28.82 -12.16
C ARG A 61 -34.48 -28.26 -12.77
N VAL A 62 -33.62 -29.16 -13.25
CA VAL A 62 -32.31 -28.83 -13.83
C VAL A 62 -32.37 -29.05 -15.35
N GLN A 63 -31.83 -28.07 -16.09
CA GLN A 63 -31.65 -28.19 -17.53
C GLN A 63 -30.31 -28.86 -17.83
N ALA A 64 -30.30 -29.89 -18.66
CA ALA A 64 -29.08 -30.59 -19.07
C ALA A 64 -28.45 -30.05 -20.36
N HIS A 65 -29.19 -29.20 -21.10
CA HIS A 65 -28.76 -28.63 -22.37
C HIS A 65 -29.22 -27.17 -22.49
N ALA A 66 -28.42 -26.37 -23.20
CA ALA A 66 -28.75 -24.98 -23.56
C ALA A 66 -28.38 -24.74 -25.03
N PRO A 67 -29.03 -23.78 -25.72
CA PRO A 67 -28.84 -23.59 -27.18
C PRO A 67 -27.43 -23.06 -27.54
N GLY A 68 -26.67 -22.49 -26.58
CA GLY A 68 -25.40 -21.83 -26.84
C GLY A 68 -25.57 -20.47 -27.53
N PRO A 69 -24.46 -19.70 -27.69
CA PRO A 69 -24.46 -18.45 -28.45
C PRO A 69 -24.78 -18.66 -29.92
N ALA A 70 -25.48 -17.73 -30.55
CA ALA A 70 -25.73 -17.71 -31.99
C ALA A 70 -24.54 -17.10 -32.74
N GLY A 71 -24.34 -17.50 -34.00
CA GLY A 71 -23.28 -16.98 -34.86
C GLY A 71 -22.15 -18.00 -35.10
N ALA A 72 -21.03 -17.49 -35.59
CA ALA A 72 -19.83 -18.28 -35.87
C ALA A 72 -18.58 -17.55 -35.40
N LEU A 73 -17.62 -18.30 -34.87
CA LEU A 73 -16.32 -17.74 -34.52
C LEU A 73 -15.59 -17.22 -35.78
N PRO A 74 -14.82 -16.14 -35.68
CA PRO A 74 -14.09 -15.54 -36.82
C PRO A 74 -12.81 -16.34 -37.12
N LEU A 75 -12.97 -17.59 -37.55
CA LEU A 75 -11.87 -18.51 -37.84
C LEU A 75 -11.49 -18.47 -39.31
N ASP A 76 -10.21 -18.65 -39.57
CA ASP A 76 -9.65 -18.92 -40.90
C ASP A 76 -8.79 -20.18 -40.87
N ALA A 77 -8.39 -20.67 -42.05
CA ALA A 77 -7.65 -21.92 -42.17
C ALA A 77 -6.25 -21.84 -41.54
N ASP A 78 -5.60 -20.71 -41.64
CA ASP A 78 -4.26 -20.50 -41.06
C ASP A 78 -4.33 -20.53 -39.52
N PHE A 79 -5.29 -19.82 -38.95
CA PHE A 79 -5.53 -19.84 -37.49
C PHE A 79 -5.80 -21.28 -37.01
N LEU A 80 -6.65 -22.03 -37.69
CA LEU A 80 -6.95 -23.41 -37.30
C LEU A 80 -5.75 -24.35 -37.45
N ALA A 81 -4.87 -24.09 -38.41
CA ALA A 81 -3.67 -24.90 -38.64
C ALA A 81 -2.51 -24.60 -37.70
N THR A 82 -2.39 -23.35 -37.24
CA THR A 82 -1.16 -22.87 -36.56
C THR A 82 -1.38 -22.39 -35.14
N ALA A 83 -2.58 -21.90 -34.79
CA ALA A 83 -2.83 -21.34 -33.47
C ALA A 83 -2.83 -22.42 -32.37
N PRO A 84 -2.29 -22.13 -31.21
CA PRO A 84 -2.47 -23.01 -30.04
C PRO A 84 -3.93 -23.26 -29.76
N SER A 85 -4.28 -24.50 -29.37
CA SER A 85 -5.68 -24.89 -29.05
C SER A 85 -6.34 -23.99 -27.98
N GLY A 86 -5.54 -23.43 -27.07
CA GLY A 86 -6.01 -22.48 -26.08
C GLY A 86 -6.56 -21.18 -26.66
N HIS A 87 -6.06 -20.72 -27.80
CA HIS A 87 -6.61 -19.53 -28.48
C HIS A 87 -8.01 -19.80 -29.04
N LEU A 88 -8.24 -20.98 -29.65
CA LEU A 88 -9.57 -21.38 -30.11
C LEU A 88 -10.52 -21.54 -28.93
N PHE A 89 -10.06 -22.19 -27.85
CA PHE A 89 -10.88 -22.38 -26.65
C PHE A 89 -11.23 -21.01 -25.99
N GLY A 90 -10.31 -20.05 -26.01
CA GLY A 90 -10.55 -18.68 -25.54
C GLY A 90 -11.69 -18.02 -26.31
N LEU A 91 -11.65 -18.00 -27.63
CA LEU A 91 -12.74 -17.47 -28.48
C LEU A 91 -14.09 -18.13 -28.18
N THR A 92 -14.10 -19.47 -27.93
CA THR A 92 -15.31 -20.19 -27.55
C THR A 92 -15.86 -19.69 -26.21
N GLN A 93 -14.98 -19.47 -25.21
CA GLN A 93 -15.39 -18.96 -23.91
C GLN A 93 -15.89 -17.52 -23.97
N ASP A 94 -15.23 -16.67 -24.78
CA ASP A 94 -15.61 -15.28 -24.94
C ASP A 94 -17.04 -15.18 -25.56
N ALA A 95 -17.31 -15.98 -26.57
CA ALA A 95 -18.68 -16.13 -27.11
C ALA A 95 -19.65 -16.64 -26.04
N GLY A 96 -19.24 -17.65 -25.26
CA GLY A 96 -20.03 -18.22 -24.15
C GLY A 96 -20.34 -17.22 -23.04
N MET A 97 -19.45 -16.28 -22.79
CA MET A 97 -19.66 -15.15 -21.86
C MET A 97 -20.57 -14.05 -22.43
N GLY A 98 -21.05 -14.20 -23.66
CA GLY A 98 -22.00 -13.26 -24.29
C GLY A 98 -21.36 -12.20 -25.16
N TRP A 99 -20.07 -12.29 -25.46
CA TRP A 99 -19.44 -11.37 -26.41
C TRP A 99 -19.86 -11.68 -27.83
N ASP A 100 -20.07 -10.64 -28.66
CA ASP A 100 -20.45 -10.84 -30.06
C ASP A 100 -19.32 -11.55 -30.83
N PRO A 101 -19.56 -12.75 -31.39
CA PRO A 101 -18.55 -13.49 -32.13
C PRO A 101 -17.89 -12.72 -33.26
N ALA A 102 -18.62 -11.79 -33.88
CA ALA A 102 -18.07 -10.93 -34.96
C ALA A 102 -17.01 -9.93 -34.47
N LEU A 103 -16.94 -9.69 -33.16
CA LEU A 103 -15.98 -8.76 -32.54
C LEU A 103 -14.74 -9.48 -31.95
N LEU A 104 -14.75 -10.80 -31.90
CA LEU A 104 -13.62 -11.59 -31.39
C LEU A 104 -12.39 -11.45 -32.31
N ARG A 105 -11.19 -11.76 -31.81
CA ARG A 105 -9.87 -11.49 -32.42
C ARG A 105 -9.52 -10.00 -32.52
N ARG A 106 -10.24 -9.12 -31.86
CA ARG A 106 -9.76 -7.74 -31.62
C ARG A 106 -8.70 -7.73 -30.54
N ARG A 107 -8.01 -6.57 -30.39
CA ARG A 107 -7.01 -6.39 -29.33
C ARG A 107 -7.64 -6.54 -27.94
N GLU A 108 -7.01 -7.34 -27.10
CA GLU A 108 -7.48 -7.66 -25.76
C GLU A 108 -6.67 -6.90 -24.73
N PHE A 109 -7.35 -6.27 -23.76
CA PHE A 109 -6.72 -5.55 -22.67
C PHE A 109 -7.22 -6.09 -21.34
N LEU A 110 -6.28 -6.36 -20.42
CA LEU A 110 -6.60 -6.92 -19.11
C LEU A 110 -6.66 -5.80 -18.06
N ILE A 111 -7.76 -5.74 -17.31
CA ILE A 111 -7.93 -4.87 -16.14
C ILE A 111 -7.83 -5.76 -14.90
N LEU A 112 -6.85 -5.50 -14.04
CA LEU A 112 -6.69 -6.17 -12.76
C LEU A 112 -6.99 -5.21 -11.62
N SER A 113 -7.64 -5.68 -10.56
CA SER A 113 -8.02 -4.83 -9.44
C SER A 113 -7.91 -5.50 -8.08
N THR A 114 -7.86 -4.66 -7.04
CA THR A 114 -8.01 -5.05 -5.63
C THR A 114 -9.47 -5.01 -5.17
N LEU A 115 -10.42 -5.18 -6.07
CA LEU A 115 -11.86 -5.22 -5.79
C LEU A 115 -12.20 -6.23 -4.68
N GLY A 116 -13.10 -5.87 -3.78
CA GLY A 116 -13.62 -6.73 -2.73
C GLY A 116 -14.98 -6.25 -2.20
N GLY A 117 -15.71 -7.16 -1.56
CA GLY A 117 -17.08 -6.90 -1.14
C GLY A 117 -18.11 -7.10 -2.26
N ILE A 118 -19.37 -7.16 -1.88
CA ILE A 118 -20.52 -7.36 -2.79
C ILE A 118 -21.57 -6.32 -2.46
N ARG A 119 -22.09 -5.67 -3.50
CA ARG A 119 -23.28 -4.81 -3.40
C ARG A 119 -24.36 -5.28 -4.34
N SER A 120 -25.60 -5.05 -3.96
CA SER A 120 -26.75 -5.25 -4.83
C SER A 120 -26.78 -4.18 -5.94
N PRO A 121 -27.60 -4.37 -7.01
CA PRO A 121 -27.68 -3.41 -8.12
C PRO A 121 -28.06 -1.99 -7.71
N ASP A 122 -28.74 -1.81 -6.59
CA ASP A 122 -29.09 -0.51 -6.02
C ASP A 122 -27.98 0.12 -5.15
N GLY A 123 -26.82 -0.56 -5.05
CA GLY A 123 -25.67 -0.09 -4.26
C GLY A 123 -25.71 -0.45 -2.78
N THR A 124 -26.74 -1.17 -2.31
CA THR A 124 -26.83 -1.63 -0.91
C THR A 124 -25.75 -2.67 -0.62
N PRO A 125 -25.00 -2.56 0.51
CA PRO A 125 -24.02 -3.57 0.89
C PRO A 125 -24.67 -4.94 1.18
N VAL A 126 -24.22 -5.97 0.49
CA VAL A 126 -24.59 -7.38 0.71
C VAL A 126 -23.51 -8.10 1.51
N ALA A 127 -22.24 -7.91 1.12
CA ALA A 127 -21.08 -8.37 1.86
C ALA A 127 -20.01 -7.27 1.88
N LEU A 128 -19.39 -7.05 3.03
CA LEU A 128 -18.36 -6.02 3.19
C LEU A 128 -17.02 -6.49 2.64
N GLY A 129 -16.25 -5.58 2.01
CA GLY A 129 -14.83 -5.75 1.76
C GLY A 129 -14.00 -5.44 3.00
N TYR A 130 -12.69 -5.63 2.91
CA TYR A 130 -11.78 -5.35 4.02
C TYR A 130 -11.60 -3.84 4.29
N HIS A 131 -11.88 -2.99 3.30
CA HIS A 131 -11.74 -1.54 3.38
C HIS A 131 -12.87 -0.84 2.60
N THR A 132 -13.15 0.44 2.91
CA THR A 132 -14.21 1.24 2.27
C THR A 132 -14.00 1.39 0.76
N GLY A 133 -12.76 1.36 0.28
CA GLY A 133 -12.42 1.55 -1.14
C GLY A 133 -12.47 0.29 -1.99
N HIS A 134 -12.66 -0.89 -1.40
CA HIS A 134 -12.49 -2.14 -2.14
C HIS A 134 -13.61 -2.43 -3.16
N TRP A 135 -14.83 -2.02 -2.90
CA TRP A 135 -15.90 -2.19 -3.88
C TRP A 135 -15.88 -1.07 -4.93
N GLU A 136 -15.62 0.14 -4.49
CA GLU A 136 -15.68 1.35 -5.33
C GLU A 136 -14.68 1.33 -6.47
N VAL A 137 -13.52 0.66 -6.32
CA VAL A 137 -12.57 0.49 -7.44
C VAL A 137 -13.18 -0.30 -8.61
N GLY A 138 -14.23 -1.07 -8.38
CA GLY A 138 -15.03 -1.71 -9.44
C GLY A 138 -15.70 -0.71 -10.38
N LEU A 139 -16.06 0.48 -9.88
CA LEU A 139 -16.61 1.56 -10.72
C LEU A 139 -15.55 2.13 -11.67
N LEU A 140 -14.28 2.21 -11.24
CA LEU A 140 -13.17 2.59 -12.12
C LEU A 140 -12.94 1.52 -13.20
N MET A 141 -12.99 0.23 -12.81
CA MET A 141 -12.87 -0.86 -13.77
C MET A 141 -13.97 -0.80 -14.81
N GLN A 142 -15.21 -0.58 -14.39
CA GLN A 142 -16.36 -0.47 -15.30
C GLN A 142 -16.16 0.70 -16.26
N ALA A 143 -15.81 1.89 -15.77
CA ALA A 143 -15.58 3.07 -16.60
C ALA A 143 -14.45 2.84 -17.62
N ALA A 144 -13.37 2.16 -17.22
CA ALA A 144 -12.26 1.79 -18.10
C ALA A 144 -12.68 0.73 -19.14
N ALA A 145 -13.42 -0.30 -18.74
CA ALA A 145 -13.89 -1.36 -19.63
C ALA A 145 -14.87 -0.84 -20.69
N GLU A 146 -15.80 0.03 -20.29
CA GLU A 146 -16.73 0.72 -21.22
C GLU A 146 -15.95 1.53 -22.25
N GLU A 147 -14.91 2.25 -21.82
CA GLU A 147 -14.07 3.04 -22.73
C GLU A 147 -13.23 2.16 -23.66
N LEU A 148 -12.61 1.07 -23.16
CA LEU A 148 -11.91 0.10 -24.01
C LEU A 148 -12.84 -0.50 -25.06
N SER A 149 -14.07 -0.86 -24.69
CA SER A 149 -15.07 -1.36 -25.62
C SER A 149 -15.43 -0.30 -26.69
N ARG A 150 -15.61 0.96 -26.28
CA ARG A 150 -15.86 2.09 -27.18
C ARG A 150 -14.71 2.30 -28.18
N LEU A 151 -13.48 2.02 -27.77
CA LEU A 151 -12.30 2.08 -28.62
C LEU A 151 -12.14 0.84 -29.53
N GLY A 152 -13.13 -0.09 -29.51
CA GLY A 152 -13.17 -1.24 -30.38
C GLY A 152 -12.23 -2.37 -29.94
N THR A 153 -11.88 -2.45 -28.66
CA THR A 153 -11.07 -3.52 -28.08
C THR A 153 -11.92 -4.44 -27.19
N ILE A 154 -11.35 -5.52 -26.70
CA ILE A 154 -11.99 -6.46 -25.78
C ILE A 154 -11.38 -6.28 -24.39
N PRO A 155 -12.12 -5.76 -23.40
CA PRO A 155 -11.67 -5.68 -22.02
C PRO A 155 -11.89 -7.03 -21.31
N PHE A 156 -10.86 -7.50 -20.60
CA PHE A 156 -10.93 -8.57 -19.62
C PHE A 156 -10.78 -7.99 -18.21
N ALA A 157 -11.41 -8.60 -17.21
CA ALA A 157 -11.35 -8.18 -15.83
C ALA A 157 -11.00 -9.32 -14.88
N GLY A 158 -10.10 -9.08 -13.94
CA GLY A 158 -9.70 -10.01 -12.89
C GLY A 158 -9.49 -9.31 -11.55
N PHE A 159 -9.60 -10.05 -10.44
CA PHE A 159 -9.56 -9.48 -9.10
C PHE A 159 -8.63 -10.26 -8.18
N VAL A 160 -7.89 -9.53 -7.33
CA VAL A 160 -7.17 -10.05 -6.17
C VAL A 160 -7.37 -9.02 -5.06
N THR A 161 -8.35 -9.26 -4.17
CA THR A 161 -8.62 -8.35 -3.05
C THR A 161 -7.45 -8.30 -2.07
N ASP A 162 -7.32 -7.23 -1.30
CA ASP A 162 -6.22 -7.02 -0.37
C ASP A 162 -6.69 -6.82 1.09
N PRO A 163 -5.83 -7.13 2.08
CA PRO A 163 -6.08 -6.80 3.47
C PRO A 163 -5.97 -5.28 3.70
N CYS A 164 -6.47 -4.84 4.84
CA CYS A 164 -6.32 -3.47 5.30
C CYS A 164 -5.49 -3.44 6.59
N ASP A 165 -4.32 -2.80 6.56
CA ASP A 165 -3.43 -2.69 7.72
C ASP A 165 -4.11 -1.99 8.91
N GLY A 166 -4.97 -1.00 8.64
CA GLY A 166 -5.77 -0.36 9.69
C GLY A 166 -6.71 -1.31 10.42
N ARG A 167 -7.25 -2.31 9.74
CA ARG A 167 -8.12 -3.35 10.32
C ARG A 167 -7.35 -4.39 11.11
N THR A 168 -6.13 -4.72 10.67
CA THR A 168 -5.30 -5.75 11.30
C THR A 168 -4.36 -5.21 12.38
N GLN A 169 -4.29 -3.89 12.55
CA GLN A 169 -3.41 -3.22 13.51
C GLN A 169 -3.60 -3.78 14.93
N GLY A 170 -2.50 -4.26 15.53
CA GLY A 170 -2.50 -4.86 16.87
C GLY A 170 -3.18 -6.23 16.97
N THR A 171 -3.39 -6.90 15.84
CA THR A 171 -3.92 -8.27 15.78
C THR A 171 -2.93 -9.21 15.05
N PRO A 172 -3.04 -10.54 15.21
CA PRO A 172 -2.20 -11.49 14.47
C PRO A 172 -2.26 -11.37 12.94
N GLY A 173 -3.37 -10.82 12.40
CA GLY A 173 -3.51 -10.58 10.95
C GLY A 173 -2.49 -9.59 10.39
N MET A 174 -1.82 -8.78 11.21
CA MET A 174 -0.76 -7.89 10.78
C MET A 174 0.50 -8.64 10.32
N MET A 175 0.72 -9.87 10.80
CA MET A 175 1.84 -10.71 10.40
C MET A 175 1.83 -11.04 8.90
N ASP A 176 0.65 -11.08 8.28
CA ASP A 176 0.46 -11.39 6.86
C ASP A 176 0.50 -10.15 5.94
N SER A 177 0.55 -8.95 6.52
CA SER A 177 0.44 -7.70 5.76
C SER A 177 1.54 -7.54 4.69
N LEU A 178 2.82 -7.67 5.06
CA LEU A 178 3.92 -7.54 4.10
C LEU A 178 4.11 -8.79 3.22
N PRO A 179 3.97 -10.01 3.74
CA PRO A 179 3.94 -11.23 2.93
C PRO A 179 2.91 -11.18 1.81
N TYR A 180 1.68 -10.75 2.10
CA TYR A 180 0.61 -10.60 1.12
C TYR A 180 1.05 -9.76 -0.10
N ARG A 181 1.83 -8.69 0.08
CA ARG A 181 2.32 -7.86 -1.04
C ARG A 181 3.05 -8.69 -2.10
N ASN A 182 3.92 -9.60 -1.66
CA ASN A 182 4.70 -10.46 -2.57
C ASN A 182 3.81 -11.50 -3.24
N ASP A 183 2.96 -12.17 -2.46
CA ASP A 183 2.10 -13.24 -2.94
C ASP A 183 1.06 -12.71 -3.92
N ALA A 184 0.41 -11.60 -3.61
CA ALA A 184 -0.51 -10.93 -4.53
C ALA A 184 0.19 -10.50 -5.83
N ALA A 185 1.39 -9.95 -5.76
CA ALA A 185 2.16 -9.60 -6.96
C ALA A 185 2.47 -10.83 -7.83
N VAL A 186 2.77 -11.98 -7.21
CA VAL A 186 2.97 -13.25 -7.93
C VAL A 186 1.67 -13.71 -8.58
N VAL A 187 0.56 -13.70 -7.84
CA VAL A 187 -0.76 -14.09 -8.37
C VAL A 187 -1.17 -13.20 -9.52
N LEU A 188 -1.08 -11.87 -9.36
CA LEU A 188 -1.40 -10.90 -10.41
C LEU A 188 -0.56 -11.14 -11.68
N ARG A 189 0.76 -11.37 -11.56
CA ARG A 189 1.62 -11.71 -12.71
C ARG A 189 1.20 -13.03 -13.39
N ARG A 190 0.74 -14.02 -12.62
CA ARG A 190 0.22 -15.27 -13.19
C ARG A 190 -1.08 -15.03 -13.96
N LEU A 191 -2.00 -14.22 -13.42
CA LEU A 191 -3.23 -13.82 -14.14
C LEU A 191 -2.90 -13.08 -15.44
N ILE A 192 -1.92 -12.17 -15.43
CA ILE A 192 -1.48 -11.48 -16.65
C ILE A 192 -1.01 -12.50 -17.70
N ARG A 193 -0.19 -13.46 -17.32
CA ARG A 193 0.31 -14.47 -18.26
C ARG A 193 -0.76 -15.48 -18.70
N SER A 194 -1.83 -15.66 -17.92
CA SER A 194 -2.93 -16.57 -18.23
C SER A 194 -3.88 -16.04 -19.32
N LEU A 195 -3.76 -14.77 -19.72
CA LEU A 195 -4.38 -14.23 -20.93
C LEU A 195 -3.27 -14.02 -21.98
N PRO A 196 -2.92 -15.03 -22.78
CA PRO A 196 -1.76 -14.98 -23.65
C PRO A 196 -1.88 -13.98 -24.80
N THR A 197 -3.09 -13.62 -25.19
CA THR A 197 -3.45 -12.70 -26.29
C THR A 197 -3.53 -11.24 -25.88
N ARG A 198 -3.30 -10.93 -24.61
CA ARG A 198 -3.34 -9.56 -24.07
C ARG A 198 -2.37 -8.61 -24.78
N CYS A 199 -2.83 -7.43 -25.12
CA CYS A 199 -2.04 -6.36 -25.73
C CYS A 199 -1.54 -5.32 -24.70
N GLY A 200 -2.14 -5.27 -23.51
CA GLY A 200 -1.74 -4.36 -22.43
C GLY A 200 -2.48 -4.68 -21.12
N VAL A 201 -2.00 -4.07 -20.04
CA VAL A 201 -2.53 -4.32 -18.69
C VAL A 201 -2.79 -3.01 -17.96
N MET A 202 -3.98 -2.90 -17.37
CA MET A 202 -4.36 -1.84 -16.44
C MET A 202 -4.48 -2.40 -15.04
N GLY A 203 -3.78 -1.80 -14.08
CA GLY A 203 -3.99 -2.06 -12.67
C GLY A 203 -4.91 -1.00 -12.06
N VAL A 204 -5.91 -1.40 -11.31
CA VAL A 204 -6.80 -0.52 -10.54
C VAL A 204 -6.70 -0.91 -9.09
N ALA A 205 -6.05 -0.11 -8.26
CA ALA A 205 -5.72 -0.53 -6.89
C ALA A 205 -5.83 0.61 -5.87
N THR A 206 -6.11 0.21 -4.65
CA THR A 206 -6.10 1.07 -3.47
C THR A 206 -5.45 0.32 -2.31
N CYS A 207 -5.39 0.97 -1.12
CA CYS A 207 -4.92 0.38 0.14
C CYS A 207 -3.41 0.10 0.23
N ASP A 208 -2.96 -0.25 1.45
CA ASP A 208 -1.54 -0.23 1.87
C ASP A 208 -0.68 -1.32 1.24
N LYS A 209 -1.27 -2.45 0.88
CA LYS A 209 -0.55 -3.59 0.31
C LYS A 209 -0.99 -3.93 -1.11
N GLY A 210 -2.27 -3.76 -1.41
CA GLY A 210 -2.80 -4.04 -2.75
C GLY A 210 -2.20 -3.13 -3.82
N LEU A 211 -2.03 -1.83 -3.51
CA LEU A 211 -1.45 -0.89 -4.46
C LEU A 211 0.05 -1.17 -4.70
N PRO A 212 0.92 -1.35 -3.67
CA PRO A 212 2.28 -1.82 -3.90
C PRO A 212 2.37 -3.17 -4.62
N ALA A 213 1.50 -4.14 -4.30
CA ALA A 213 1.47 -5.42 -5.00
C ALA A 213 1.14 -5.26 -6.49
N MET A 214 0.18 -4.40 -6.82
CA MET A 214 -0.18 -4.07 -8.20
C MET A 214 1.00 -3.41 -8.92
N LEU A 215 1.68 -2.44 -8.28
CA LEU A 215 2.89 -1.82 -8.85
C LEU A 215 3.98 -2.86 -9.15
N LEU A 216 4.23 -3.79 -8.22
CA LEU A 216 5.19 -4.87 -8.44
C LEU A 216 4.77 -5.81 -9.57
N ALA A 217 3.46 -6.06 -9.69
CA ALA A 217 2.94 -6.91 -10.76
C ALA A 217 3.14 -6.27 -12.14
N LEU A 218 2.80 -4.99 -12.28
CA LEU A 218 2.99 -4.22 -13.51
C LEU A 218 4.46 -4.04 -13.84
N ALA A 219 5.31 -3.73 -12.84
CA ALA A 219 6.75 -3.59 -13.02
C ALA A 219 7.43 -4.88 -13.51
N GLY A 220 6.92 -6.04 -13.13
CA GLY A 220 7.42 -7.34 -13.60
C GLY A 220 6.95 -7.73 -15.01
N GLN A 221 6.27 -6.86 -15.76
CA GLN A 221 5.78 -7.09 -17.13
C GLN A 221 6.37 -6.06 -18.09
N LEU A 222 7.69 -6.03 -18.17
CA LEU A 222 8.45 -4.99 -18.88
C LEU A 222 8.14 -4.88 -20.37
N ASP A 223 7.73 -5.97 -21.02
CA ASP A 223 7.51 -6.03 -22.45
C ASP A 223 6.05 -5.74 -22.86
N LEU A 224 5.21 -5.37 -21.89
CA LEU A 224 3.81 -4.99 -22.11
C LEU A 224 3.57 -3.51 -21.79
N PRO A 225 2.69 -2.83 -22.55
CA PRO A 225 2.10 -1.59 -22.09
C PRO A 225 1.37 -1.80 -20.77
N ALA A 226 1.66 -0.98 -19.78
CA ALA A 226 0.96 -1.04 -18.50
C ALA A 226 0.67 0.35 -17.96
N ILE A 227 -0.44 0.48 -17.24
CA ILE A 227 -0.88 1.71 -16.58
C ILE A 227 -1.53 1.39 -15.23
N LEU A 228 -1.31 2.26 -14.25
CA LEU A 228 -2.00 2.20 -12.96
C LEU A 228 -3.07 3.30 -12.87
N VAL A 229 -4.28 2.90 -12.46
CA VAL A 229 -5.36 3.81 -12.03
C VAL A 229 -5.43 3.75 -10.51
N PRO A 230 -5.02 4.80 -9.80
CA PRO A 230 -5.11 4.83 -8.36
C PRO A 230 -6.57 4.92 -7.89
N GLY A 231 -6.90 4.22 -6.82
CA GLY A 231 -8.26 4.19 -6.24
C GLY A 231 -8.70 5.50 -5.60
N GLY A 232 -7.80 6.48 -5.49
CA GLY A 232 -8.11 7.80 -4.93
C GLY A 232 -8.14 7.82 -3.41
N VAL A 233 -8.78 8.84 -2.83
CA VAL A 233 -8.85 9.04 -1.38
C VAL A 233 -10.29 9.25 -0.89
N THR A 234 -10.57 8.78 0.32
CA THR A 234 -11.82 9.04 1.05
C THR A 234 -11.86 10.49 1.50
N LEU A 235 -13.00 11.13 1.47
CA LEU A 235 -13.17 12.48 2.00
C LEU A 235 -13.17 12.47 3.54
N PRO A 236 -12.61 13.49 4.19
CA PRO A 236 -12.79 13.69 5.63
C PRO A 236 -14.27 13.97 5.94
N PRO A 237 -14.75 13.67 7.15
CA PRO A 237 -16.10 14.02 7.56
C PRO A 237 -16.25 15.54 7.63
N THR A 238 -17.48 16.02 7.38
CA THR A 238 -17.81 17.44 7.56
C THR A 238 -17.69 17.87 9.02
N GLU A 239 -18.06 16.97 9.93
CA GLU A 239 -17.95 17.13 11.37
C GLU A 239 -17.29 15.88 11.97
N GLY A 240 -16.29 16.08 12.82
CA GLY A 240 -15.59 14.98 13.49
C GLY A 240 -14.09 14.95 13.16
N GLU A 241 -13.52 13.76 13.20
CA GLU A 241 -12.09 13.54 13.05
C GLU A 241 -11.81 12.56 11.92
N ASP A 242 -10.61 12.63 11.36
CA ASP A 242 -10.16 11.72 10.29
C ASP A 242 -9.95 10.26 10.79
N ALA A 243 -9.95 9.32 9.85
CA ALA A 243 -9.81 7.89 10.16
C ALA A 243 -8.49 7.51 10.86
N GLY A 244 -7.44 8.31 10.75
CA GLY A 244 -6.18 8.09 11.47
C GLY A 244 -6.34 8.30 12.98
N LYS A 245 -7.23 9.20 13.40
CA LYS A 245 -7.50 9.45 14.82
C LYS A 245 -8.37 8.38 15.47
N VAL A 246 -9.15 7.61 14.69
CA VAL A 246 -9.97 6.50 15.22
C VAL A 246 -9.12 5.51 16.03
N GLN A 247 -7.90 5.23 15.58
CA GLN A 247 -6.99 4.33 16.29
C GLN A 247 -6.55 4.85 17.67
N THR A 248 -6.81 6.11 17.98
CA THR A 248 -6.50 6.72 19.29
C THR A 248 -7.68 6.77 20.25
N LEU A 249 -8.91 6.46 19.79
CA LEU A 249 -10.13 6.58 20.60
C LEU A 249 -10.06 5.79 21.90
N GLY A 250 -9.57 4.55 21.85
CA GLY A 250 -9.44 3.69 23.03
C GLY A 250 -8.51 4.26 24.10
N VAL A 251 -7.39 4.85 23.70
CA VAL A 251 -6.43 5.47 24.65
C VAL A 251 -7.02 6.76 25.23
N ARG A 252 -7.63 7.61 24.42
CA ARG A 252 -8.28 8.85 24.84
C ARG A 252 -9.45 8.59 25.80
N PHE A 253 -10.25 7.55 25.53
CA PHE A 253 -11.30 7.10 26.44
C PHE A 253 -10.72 6.61 27.78
N ALA A 254 -9.67 5.78 27.74
CA ALA A 254 -9.03 5.26 28.96
C ALA A 254 -8.42 6.38 29.83
N GLN A 255 -8.08 7.52 29.24
CA GLN A 255 -7.55 8.70 29.94
C GLN A 255 -8.62 9.72 30.33
N GLY A 256 -9.88 9.45 30.00
CA GLY A 256 -10.99 10.34 30.33
C GLY A 256 -11.06 11.62 29.47
N GLU A 257 -10.35 11.68 28.34
CA GLU A 257 -10.41 12.82 27.42
C GLU A 257 -11.73 12.88 26.66
N ILE A 258 -12.30 11.73 26.36
CA ILE A 258 -13.60 11.58 25.68
C ILE A 258 -14.44 10.54 26.40
N ASP A 259 -15.76 10.69 26.38
CA ASP A 259 -16.68 9.69 26.86
C ASP A 259 -17.00 8.63 25.79
N LEU A 260 -17.73 7.58 26.18
CA LEU A 260 -18.07 6.47 25.29
C LEU A 260 -18.95 6.92 24.11
N GLN A 261 -19.90 7.83 24.35
CA GLN A 261 -20.79 8.32 23.32
C GLN A 261 -20.01 9.11 22.25
N THR A 262 -19.16 10.03 22.69
CA THR A 262 -18.27 10.80 21.81
C THR A 262 -17.35 9.89 21.00
N ALA A 263 -16.76 8.87 21.64
CA ALA A 263 -15.91 7.90 20.95
C ALA A 263 -16.67 7.14 19.86
N ALA A 264 -17.91 6.70 20.16
CA ALA A 264 -18.76 5.99 19.20
C ALA A 264 -19.15 6.87 18.01
N GLU A 265 -19.48 8.14 18.24
CA GLU A 265 -19.85 9.09 17.18
C GLU A 265 -18.67 9.46 16.29
N LEU A 266 -17.51 9.77 16.88
CA LEU A 266 -16.28 10.06 16.13
C LEU A 266 -15.86 8.86 15.27
N GLY A 267 -15.92 7.65 15.84
CA GLY A 267 -15.60 6.43 15.09
C GLY A 267 -16.55 6.16 13.92
N CYS A 268 -17.85 6.39 14.12
CA CYS A 268 -18.86 6.18 13.10
C CYS A 268 -18.69 7.13 11.90
N ARG A 269 -18.30 8.38 12.12
CA ARG A 269 -18.22 9.43 11.08
C ARG A 269 -16.87 9.53 10.37
N ALA A 270 -15.82 8.89 10.87
CA ALA A 270 -14.45 9.12 10.45
C ALA A 270 -14.17 8.90 8.95
N CYS A 271 -14.88 7.98 8.29
CA CYS A 271 -14.85 7.83 6.84
C CYS A 271 -15.99 8.63 6.22
N GLY A 272 -15.74 9.87 5.81
CA GLY A 272 -16.77 10.82 5.37
C GLY A 272 -17.42 10.46 4.03
N SER A 273 -16.77 9.66 3.19
CA SER A 273 -17.33 9.16 1.93
C SER A 273 -16.94 7.70 1.71
N PRO A 274 -17.72 6.93 0.92
CA PRO A 274 -17.28 5.62 0.46
C PRO A 274 -16.15 5.76 -0.57
N GLY A 275 -15.34 4.71 -0.68
CA GLY A 275 -14.27 4.62 -1.67
C GLY A 275 -12.95 5.24 -1.26
N GLY A 276 -11.93 5.00 -2.07
CA GLY A 276 -10.59 5.55 -1.92
C GLY A 276 -9.75 4.94 -0.80
N GLY A 277 -8.53 5.42 -0.67
CA GLY A 277 -7.61 5.15 0.43
C GLY A 277 -7.81 6.14 1.59
N CYS A 278 -6.87 6.14 2.55
CA CYS A 278 -6.96 6.99 3.74
C CYS A 278 -6.88 8.50 3.42
N GLN A 279 -7.48 9.30 4.31
CA GLN A 279 -7.53 10.77 4.26
C GLN A 279 -6.20 11.43 4.62
N PHE A 280 -5.23 10.67 5.11
CA PHE A 280 -3.89 11.08 5.49
C PHE A 280 -2.83 10.43 4.61
N LEU A 281 -1.63 11.00 4.58
CA LEU A 281 -0.51 10.50 3.77
C LEU A 281 0.16 9.29 4.45
N GLY A 282 -0.58 8.17 4.50
CA GLY A 282 -0.07 6.85 4.85
C GLY A 282 0.49 6.12 3.62
N THR A 283 0.69 4.81 3.74
CA THR A 283 1.27 3.99 2.67
C THR A 283 0.40 3.96 1.42
N ALA A 284 -0.93 3.85 1.56
CA ALA A 284 -1.87 3.85 0.44
C ALA A 284 -1.77 5.14 -0.40
N ALA A 285 -1.84 6.30 0.25
CA ALA A 285 -1.76 7.59 -0.43
C ALA A 285 -0.37 7.85 -1.02
N THR A 286 0.71 7.52 -0.27
CA THR A 286 2.08 7.68 -0.76
C THR A 286 2.36 6.77 -1.97
N SER A 287 1.81 5.57 -2.01
CA SER A 287 1.96 4.68 -3.17
C SER A 287 1.30 5.23 -4.44
N GLN A 288 0.17 5.96 -4.32
CA GLN A 288 -0.43 6.69 -5.45
C GLN A 288 0.50 7.81 -5.94
N VAL A 289 1.03 8.62 -5.01
CA VAL A 289 1.98 9.70 -5.29
C VAL A 289 3.21 9.19 -6.05
N VAL A 290 3.78 8.09 -5.57
CA VAL A 290 4.95 7.45 -6.16
C VAL A 290 4.63 6.84 -7.52
N ALA A 291 3.46 6.24 -7.71
CA ALA A 291 3.04 5.69 -9.01
C ALA A 291 2.94 6.78 -10.10
N GLU A 292 2.43 7.95 -9.72
CA GLU A 292 2.39 9.11 -10.62
C GLU A 292 3.80 9.64 -10.92
N ALA A 293 4.65 9.73 -9.91
CA ALA A 293 6.04 10.16 -10.05
C ALA A 293 6.90 9.23 -10.91
N LEU A 294 6.61 7.92 -10.89
CA LEU A 294 7.19 6.91 -11.77
C LEU A 294 6.72 7.04 -13.24
N GLY A 295 5.71 7.86 -13.50
CA GLY A 295 5.08 7.94 -14.81
C GLY A 295 4.14 6.78 -15.14
N LEU A 296 3.79 5.91 -14.18
CA LEU A 296 2.87 4.76 -14.37
C LEU A 296 1.38 5.14 -14.26
N SER A 297 1.06 6.31 -13.74
CA SER A 297 -0.30 6.86 -13.69
C SER A 297 -0.39 8.15 -14.50
N LEU A 298 -1.59 8.55 -14.88
CA LEU A 298 -1.79 9.85 -15.50
C LEU A 298 -1.39 10.97 -14.55
N LEU A 299 -0.88 12.06 -15.10
CA LEU A 299 -0.55 13.25 -14.35
C LEU A 299 -1.79 13.80 -13.62
N HIS A 300 -1.66 14.10 -12.34
CA HIS A 300 -2.74 14.51 -11.44
C HIS A 300 -3.85 13.45 -11.29
N ALA A 301 -3.47 12.18 -11.21
CA ALA A 301 -4.38 11.08 -10.89
C ALA A 301 -4.31 10.67 -9.41
N ALA A 302 -3.14 10.81 -8.79
CA ALA A 302 -2.96 10.48 -7.39
C ALA A 302 -3.80 11.37 -6.47
N LEU A 303 -4.31 10.80 -5.38
CA LEU A 303 -5.09 11.47 -4.35
C LEU A 303 -6.45 12.04 -4.82
N THR A 304 -6.92 11.67 -6.00
CA THR A 304 -8.23 12.09 -6.50
C THR A 304 -9.34 11.66 -5.53
N PRO A 305 -10.26 12.55 -5.13
CA PRO A 305 -11.37 12.18 -4.25
C PRO A 305 -12.26 11.13 -4.94
N SER A 306 -12.45 10.00 -4.26
CA SER A 306 -13.23 8.88 -4.74
C SER A 306 -14.71 9.24 -4.95
N GLY A 307 -15.35 8.60 -5.93
CA GLY A 307 -16.77 8.80 -6.23
C GLY A 307 -17.12 10.10 -6.98
N GLN A 308 -16.12 10.93 -7.32
CA GLN A 308 -16.33 12.15 -8.07
C GLN A 308 -16.32 11.92 -9.60
N PRO A 309 -16.98 12.76 -10.41
CA PRO A 309 -16.96 12.60 -11.87
C PRO A 309 -15.56 12.57 -12.47
N LEU A 310 -14.65 13.39 -11.95
CA LEU A 310 -13.25 13.43 -12.38
C LEU A 310 -12.50 12.11 -12.12
N TRP A 311 -12.82 11.42 -11.03
CA TRP A 311 -12.25 10.14 -10.67
C TRP A 311 -12.60 9.05 -11.71
N LEU A 312 -13.86 8.99 -12.17
CA LEU A 312 -14.27 8.10 -13.25
C LEU A 312 -13.65 8.50 -14.62
N GLU A 313 -13.54 9.79 -14.87
CA GLU A 313 -12.95 10.31 -16.11
C GLU A 313 -11.46 9.93 -16.21
N LEU A 314 -10.73 9.91 -15.10
CA LEU A 314 -9.34 9.46 -15.08
C LEU A 314 -9.20 7.97 -15.47
N ALA A 315 -10.14 7.12 -15.08
CA ALA A 315 -10.14 5.72 -15.51
C ALA A 315 -10.36 5.59 -17.01
N ARG A 316 -11.30 6.35 -17.60
CA ARG A 316 -11.53 6.39 -19.06
C ARG A 316 -10.30 6.89 -19.81
N ARG A 317 -9.68 7.98 -19.35
CA ARG A 317 -8.45 8.51 -19.97
C ARG A 317 -7.28 7.56 -19.84
N SER A 318 -7.20 6.81 -18.75
CA SER A 318 -6.19 5.76 -18.58
C SER A 318 -6.38 4.62 -19.58
N ALA A 319 -7.63 4.25 -19.89
CA ALA A 319 -7.93 3.29 -20.95
C ALA A 319 -7.49 3.79 -22.32
N GLN A 320 -7.78 5.05 -22.64
CA GLN A 320 -7.30 5.70 -23.87
C GLN A 320 -5.77 5.74 -23.95
N ALA A 321 -5.11 6.06 -22.82
CA ALA A 321 -3.65 6.08 -22.76
C ALA A 321 -3.06 4.69 -22.98
N LEU A 322 -3.62 3.65 -22.37
CA LEU A 322 -3.17 2.27 -22.53
C LEU A 322 -3.23 1.80 -23.99
N VAL A 323 -4.32 2.08 -24.69
CA VAL A 323 -4.45 1.77 -26.13
C VAL A 323 -3.41 2.51 -26.97
N ARG A 324 -3.16 3.80 -26.68
CA ARG A 324 -2.11 4.58 -27.37
C ARG A 324 -0.70 4.06 -27.11
N LEU A 325 -0.42 3.60 -25.88
CA LEU A 325 0.87 2.99 -25.56
C LEU A 325 1.11 1.75 -26.41
N GLU A 326 0.10 0.90 -26.58
CA GLU A 326 0.17 -0.29 -27.42
C GLU A 326 0.39 0.09 -28.88
N GLU A 327 -0.39 1.03 -29.44
CA GLU A 327 -0.25 1.53 -30.80
C GLU A 327 1.16 2.11 -31.09
N ARG A 328 1.74 2.77 -30.10
CA ARG A 328 3.08 3.35 -30.18
C ARG A 328 4.19 2.38 -29.78
N ARG A 329 3.85 1.16 -29.36
CA ARG A 329 4.79 0.14 -28.86
C ARG A 329 5.63 0.64 -27.67
N ILE A 330 5.04 1.47 -26.82
CA ILE A 330 5.63 1.93 -25.56
C ILE A 330 5.23 0.93 -24.47
N THR A 331 6.20 0.24 -23.92
CA THR A 331 6.00 -0.76 -22.86
C THR A 331 6.49 -0.22 -21.52
N SER A 332 6.22 -0.97 -20.45
CA SER A 332 6.68 -0.60 -19.09
C SER A 332 8.20 -0.42 -19.01
N ARG A 333 8.98 -1.10 -19.85
CA ARG A 333 10.45 -0.96 -19.93
C ARG A 333 10.89 0.46 -20.30
N HIS A 334 10.11 1.14 -21.14
CA HIS A 334 10.42 2.51 -21.57
C HIS A 334 10.09 3.55 -20.51
N ILE A 335 9.18 3.22 -19.58
CA ILE A 335 8.70 4.10 -18.53
C ILE A 335 9.45 3.87 -17.22
N LEU A 336 9.56 2.61 -16.80
CA LEU A 336 10.25 2.22 -15.57
C LEU A 336 11.76 2.19 -15.81
N THR A 337 12.40 3.31 -15.56
CA THR A 337 13.85 3.54 -15.74
C THR A 337 14.47 4.01 -14.42
N GLU A 338 15.79 4.07 -14.36
CA GLU A 338 16.52 4.67 -13.23
C GLU A 338 16.10 6.13 -12.99
N ASP A 339 15.83 6.88 -14.08
CA ASP A 339 15.35 8.26 -14.00
C ASP A 339 13.95 8.36 -13.39
N ALA A 340 13.03 7.47 -13.78
CA ALA A 340 11.70 7.39 -13.18
C ALA A 340 11.76 7.02 -11.70
N LEU A 341 12.61 6.06 -11.34
CA LEU A 341 12.84 5.66 -9.95
C LEU A 341 13.43 6.82 -9.13
N HIS A 342 14.39 7.55 -9.66
CA HIS A 342 14.93 8.76 -9.04
C HIS A 342 13.84 9.80 -8.80
N ASN A 343 13.00 10.11 -9.79
CA ASN A 343 11.89 11.03 -9.65
C ASN A 343 10.92 10.60 -8.54
N ALA A 344 10.63 9.30 -8.47
CA ALA A 344 9.77 8.75 -7.42
C ALA A 344 10.36 8.93 -6.01
N MET A 345 11.66 8.72 -5.83
CA MET A 345 12.35 8.93 -4.55
C MET A 345 12.36 10.42 -4.16
N VAL A 346 12.61 11.33 -5.11
CA VAL A 346 12.60 12.78 -4.89
C VAL A 346 11.20 13.26 -4.50
N VAL A 347 10.16 12.82 -5.23
CA VAL A 347 8.77 13.18 -4.92
C VAL A 347 8.32 12.61 -3.58
N HIS A 348 8.72 11.36 -3.25
CA HIS A 348 8.47 10.76 -1.93
C HIS A 348 9.05 11.65 -0.80
N ALA A 349 10.30 12.11 -0.94
CA ALA A 349 10.94 12.98 0.05
C ALA A 349 10.24 14.34 0.16
N ALA A 350 9.86 14.96 -0.97
CA ALA A 350 9.17 16.25 -1.01
C ALA A 350 7.77 16.21 -0.38
N PHE A 351 7.07 15.07 -0.49
CA PHE A 351 5.78 14.86 0.18
C PHE A 351 5.91 14.55 1.68
N GLY A 352 7.06 14.07 2.12
CA GLY A 352 7.19 13.49 3.45
C GLY A 352 6.43 12.16 3.54
N GLY A 353 6.63 11.31 2.55
CA GLY A 353 5.89 10.06 2.36
C GLY A 353 6.13 9.00 3.44
N SER A 354 5.33 7.95 3.41
CA SER A 354 5.40 6.83 4.35
C SER A 354 6.74 6.10 4.28
N THR A 355 7.28 5.74 5.46
CA THR A 355 8.50 4.94 5.59
C THR A 355 8.37 3.54 4.98
N ASN A 356 7.16 3.02 4.81
CA ASN A 356 6.92 1.74 4.14
C ASN A 356 7.38 1.75 2.66
N LEU A 357 7.46 2.92 2.02
CA LEU A 357 7.99 3.02 0.65
C LEU A 357 9.49 2.72 0.56
N LEU A 358 10.22 2.78 1.68
CA LEU A 358 11.61 2.32 1.78
C LEU A 358 11.75 0.79 1.62
N LEU A 359 10.63 0.05 1.69
CA LEU A 359 10.53 -1.37 1.34
C LEU A 359 9.92 -1.55 -0.05
N HIS A 360 8.93 -0.72 -0.41
CA HIS A 360 8.16 -0.93 -1.64
C HIS A 360 8.88 -0.43 -2.90
N LEU A 361 9.62 0.68 -2.83
CA LEU A 361 10.43 1.16 -3.98
C LEU A 361 11.63 0.26 -4.31
N PRO A 362 12.43 -0.21 -3.33
CA PRO A 362 13.44 -1.24 -3.61
C PRO A 362 12.84 -2.52 -4.21
N ALA A 363 11.68 -2.96 -3.72
CA ALA A 363 10.99 -4.11 -4.30
C ALA A 363 10.52 -3.87 -5.73
N LEU A 364 10.04 -2.66 -6.04
CA LEU A 364 9.66 -2.26 -7.41
C LEU A 364 10.89 -2.21 -8.32
N ALA A 365 11.99 -1.62 -7.87
CA ALA A 365 13.25 -1.61 -8.62
C ALA A 365 13.71 -3.03 -8.96
N HIS A 366 13.69 -3.94 -7.98
CA HIS A 366 13.99 -5.36 -8.19
C HIS A 366 13.05 -5.99 -9.23
N ALA A 367 11.73 -5.77 -9.13
CA ALA A 367 10.74 -6.31 -10.07
C ALA A 367 10.92 -5.79 -11.50
N ALA A 368 11.37 -4.55 -11.65
CA ALA A 368 11.66 -3.89 -12.92
C ALA A 368 13.08 -4.20 -13.48
N GLY A 369 13.89 -4.98 -12.75
CA GLY A 369 15.28 -5.24 -13.14
C GLY A 369 16.19 -4.01 -13.09
N LEU A 370 15.83 -3.00 -12.26
CA LEU A 370 16.62 -1.80 -12.04
C LEU A 370 17.59 -1.99 -10.86
N ARG A 371 18.55 -1.10 -10.74
CA ARG A 371 19.41 -1.05 -9.55
C ARG A 371 18.56 -0.77 -8.31
N VAL A 372 18.64 -1.65 -7.32
CA VAL A 372 17.92 -1.47 -6.05
C VAL A 372 18.56 -0.33 -5.25
N PRO A 373 17.80 0.70 -4.84
CA PRO A 373 18.33 1.80 -4.06
C PRO A 373 18.87 1.33 -2.71
N GLU A 374 20.04 1.81 -2.35
CA GLU A 374 20.67 1.58 -1.05
C GLU A 374 20.36 2.73 -0.07
N MET A 375 20.69 2.55 1.20
CA MET A 375 20.48 3.60 2.21
C MET A 375 21.22 4.91 1.86
N ALA A 376 22.37 4.84 1.22
CA ALA A 376 23.13 6.01 0.78
C ALA A 376 22.36 6.83 -0.27
N ASP A 377 21.68 6.17 -1.21
CA ASP A 377 20.85 6.84 -2.22
C ASP A 377 19.68 7.58 -1.56
N TRP A 378 19.00 6.91 -0.63
CA TRP A 378 17.91 7.49 0.14
C TRP A 378 18.37 8.70 0.98
N SER A 379 19.50 8.58 1.66
CA SER A 379 20.08 9.68 2.46
C SER A 379 20.39 10.86 1.59
N ALA A 380 21.03 10.65 0.43
CA ALA A 380 21.36 11.71 -0.51
C ALA A 380 20.11 12.42 -1.05
N VAL A 381 19.09 11.65 -1.47
CA VAL A 381 17.82 12.20 -1.97
C VAL A 381 17.11 13.02 -0.87
N ASN A 382 17.00 12.49 0.35
CA ASN A 382 16.31 13.18 1.44
C ASN A 382 17.06 14.47 1.85
N ALA A 383 18.38 14.46 1.91
CA ALA A 383 19.18 15.63 2.25
C ALA A 383 19.07 16.73 1.16
N GLY A 384 19.00 16.33 -0.11
CA GLY A 384 18.92 17.26 -1.25
C GLY A 384 17.50 17.77 -1.57
N THR A 385 16.46 17.17 -1.01
CA THR A 385 15.06 17.45 -1.39
C THR A 385 14.31 18.16 -0.26
N PRO A 386 13.80 19.38 -0.47
CA PRO A 386 12.98 20.05 0.51
C PRO A 386 11.61 19.35 0.65
N ARG A 387 11.09 19.26 1.88
CA ARG A 387 9.69 18.87 2.08
C ARG A 387 8.79 20.06 1.76
N LEU A 388 7.85 19.85 0.83
CA LEU A 388 7.02 20.93 0.28
C LEU A 388 5.54 20.82 0.66
N VAL A 389 5.10 19.68 1.21
CA VAL A 389 3.68 19.42 1.43
C VAL A 389 3.35 19.45 2.91
N ASP A 390 2.36 20.26 3.26
CA ASP A 390 1.72 20.26 4.57
C ASP A 390 0.51 19.32 4.52
N VAL A 391 0.69 18.09 4.95
CA VAL A 391 -0.35 17.05 4.91
C VAL A 391 -0.32 16.20 6.18
N LEU A 392 -1.49 15.77 6.64
CA LEU A 392 -1.59 14.79 7.73
C LEU A 392 -0.76 13.53 7.42
N PRO A 393 -0.05 12.96 8.40
CA PRO A 393 0.09 13.39 9.81
C PRO A 393 1.33 14.27 10.03
N ASN A 394 2.04 14.68 9.00
CA ASN A 394 3.39 15.26 9.07
C ASN A 394 3.47 16.79 8.96
N GLY A 395 2.37 17.43 8.59
CA GLY A 395 2.35 18.89 8.40
C GLY A 395 2.17 19.68 9.69
N PRO A 396 2.61 20.95 9.74
CA PRO A 396 2.33 21.86 10.85
C PRO A 396 0.83 22.11 11.06
N VAL A 397 0.08 22.29 9.97
CA VAL A 397 -1.39 22.40 9.96
C VAL A 397 -2.03 21.02 9.81
N GLY A 398 -1.49 20.19 8.94
CA GLY A 398 -1.98 18.85 8.70
C GLY A 398 -3.23 18.81 7.83
N HIS A 399 -3.13 19.24 6.57
CA HIS A 399 -4.24 19.16 5.62
C HIS A 399 -4.56 17.72 5.25
N PRO A 400 -5.84 17.35 5.01
CA PRO A 400 -6.19 16.05 4.44
C PRO A 400 -5.70 15.93 3.00
N THR A 401 -5.47 14.69 2.55
CA THR A 401 -4.92 14.39 1.21
C THR A 401 -5.73 14.99 0.07
N VAL A 402 -7.06 15.10 0.20
CA VAL A 402 -7.91 15.75 -0.79
C VAL A 402 -7.55 17.22 -1.02
N ARG A 403 -7.13 17.96 0.03
CA ARG A 403 -6.68 19.35 -0.14
C ARG A 403 -5.35 19.42 -0.89
N VAL A 404 -4.48 18.44 -0.73
CA VAL A 404 -3.25 18.33 -1.54
C VAL A 404 -3.61 18.16 -3.02
N PHE A 405 -4.58 17.28 -3.33
CA PHE A 405 -5.08 17.12 -4.69
C PHE A 405 -5.63 18.43 -5.26
N LEU A 406 -6.48 19.13 -4.50
CA LEU A 406 -7.09 20.40 -4.92
C LEU A 406 -6.04 21.53 -5.06
N ALA A 407 -4.99 21.54 -4.25
CA ALA A 407 -3.88 22.49 -4.36
C ALA A 407 -2.99 22.27 -5.60
N GLY A 408 -3.21 21.22 -6.36
CA GLY A 408 -2.51 20.89 -7.60
C GLY A 408 -1.82 19.52 -7.59
N GLY A 409 -1.83 18.80 -6.46
CA GLY A 409 -1.37 17.42 -6.35
C GLY A 409 0.12 17.22 -6.65
N VAL A 410 0.45 16.02 -7.11
CA VAL A 410 1.82 15.61 -7.43
C VAL A 410 2.48 16.54 -8.46
N PRO A 411 1.82 16.93 -9.57
CA PRO A 411 2.46 17.78 -10.56
C PRO A 411 2.77 19.19 -10.06
N GLU A 412 2.03 19.73 -9.09
CA GLU A 412 2.37 21.01 -8.47
C GLU A 412 3.67 20.93 -7.67
N VAL A 413 3.85 19.83 -6.90
CA VAL A 413 5.12 19.55 -6.21
C VAL A 413 6.25 19.37 -7.22
N MET A 414 5.99 18.65 -8.32
CA MET A 414 6.99 18.44 -9.38
C MET A 414 7.39 19.74 -10.08
N LEU A 415 6.51 20.74 -10.23
CA LEU A 415 6.89 22.05 -10.76
C LEU A 415 7.98 22.71 -9.88
N HIS A 416 7.79 22.70 -8.56
CA HIS A 416 8.81 23.22 -7.65
C HIS A 416 10.13 22.43 -7.70
N LEU A 417 10.04 21.10 -7.80
CA LEU A 417 11.21 20.23 -7.89
C LEU A 417 11.95 20.38 -9.23
N ARG A 418 11.21 20.62 -10.33
CA ARG A 418 11.77 20.96 -11.65
C ARG A 418 12.58 22.25 -11.56
N ASP A 419 12.01 23.29 -10.97
CA ASP A 419 12.64 24.60 -10.85
C ASP A 419 13.90 24.55 -9.95
N LEU A 420 13.99 23.55 -9.08
CA LEU A 420 15.19 23.23 -8.29
C LEU A 420 16.20 22.34 -9.02
N GLY A 421 15.88 21.84 -10.23
CA GLY A 421 16.74 20.93 -10.99
C GLY A 421 16.85 19.52 -10.40
N LEU A 422 15.90 19.09 -9.59
CA LEU A 422 15.94 17.80 -8.89
C LEU A 422 15.31 16.65 -9.67
N LEU A 423 14.56 16.93 -10.74
CA LEU A 423 13.86 15.91 -11.53
C LEU A 423 14.61 15.57 -12.82
N ARG A 424 14.42 14.33 -13.27
CA ARG A 424 14.82 13.82 -14.58
C ARG A 424 13.67 14.03 -15.56
N LEU A 425 13.68 15.13 -16.30
CA LEU A 425 12.57 15.62 -17.12
C LEU A 425 12.32 14.83 -18.39
N ASN A 426 13.31 14.09 -18.88
CA ASN A 426 13.24 13.21 -20.04
C ASN A 426 12.63 11.82 -19.75
N ALA A 427 12.26 11.52 -18.51
CA ALA A 427 11.57 10.30 -18.17
C ALA A 427 10.22 10.23 -18.90
N LEU A 428 9.97 9.11 -19.60
CA LEU A 428 8.69 8.88 -20.28
C LEU A 428 7.59 8.51 -19.30
N THR A 429 6.36 8.85 -19.68
CA THR A 429 5.17 8.53 -18.87
C THR A 429 4.13 7.77 -19.69
N VAL A 430 3.14 7.19 -19.02
CA VAL A 430 1.99 6.52 -19.65
C VAL A 430 1.15 7.44 -20.54
N GLN A 431 1.33 8.76 -20.47
CA GLN A 431 0.70 9.70 -21.38
C GLN A 431 1.40 9.75 -22.76
N GLY A 432 2.53 9.05 -22.90
CA GLY A 432 3.28 8.92 -24.13
C GLY A 432 4.16 10.13 -24.48
N GLY A 433 4.44 10.99 -23.49
CA GLY A 433 5.37 12.13 -23.57
C GLY A 433 6.36 12.13 -22.41
N GLU A 434 7.37 12.98 -22.50
CA GLU A 434 8.34 13.22 -21.43
C GLU A 434 7.72 14.02 -20.29
N LEU A 435 8.20 13.79 -19.07
CA LEU A 435 7.72 14.47 -17.87
C LEU A 435 7.80 15.99 -18.00
N GLY A 436 8.88 16.51 -18.55
CA GLY A 436 9.08 17.96 -18.75
C GLY A 436 7.95 18.60 -19.56
N GLU A 437 7.62 18.02 -20.72
CA GLU A 437 6.52 18.50 -21.56
C GLU A 437 5.17 18.47 -20.85
N LEU A 438 4.93 17.44 -20.04
CA LEU A 438 3.68 17.32 -19.30
C LEU A 438 3.57 18.35 -18.17
N LEU A 439 4.67 18.66 -17.51
CA LEU A 439 4.72 19.70 -16.48
C LEU A 439 4.52 21.10 -17.09
N ASP A 440 5.06 21.39 -18.27
CA ASP A 440 4.82 22.64 -18.99
C ASP A 440 3.32 22.81 -19.31
N ARG A 441 2.68 21.76 -19.81
CA ARG A 441 1.23 21.74 -20.05
C ARG A 441 0.42 21.89 -18.76
N TRP A 442 0.86 21.24 -17.67
CA TRP A 442 0.20 21.35 -16.37
C TRP A 442 0.26 22.77 -15.84
N GLN A 443 1.40 23.43 -15.94
CA GLN A 443 1.61 24.78 -15.42
C GLN A 443 0.58 25.79 -15.96
N VAL A 444 0.15 25.64 -17.20
CA VAL A 444 -0.83 26.52 -17.88
C VAL A 444 -2.23 25.89 -17.98
N SER A 445 -2.48 24.76 -17.33
CA SER A 445 -3.74 24.05 -17.50
C SER A 445 -4.91 24.73 -16.77
N GLU A 446 -6.04 24.80 -17.43
CA GLU A 446 -7.30 25.28 -16.85
C GLU A 446 -7.73 24.41 -15.65
N ARG A 447 -7.47 23.08 -15.69
CA ARG A 447 -7.77 22.17 -14.58
C ARG A 447 -7.02 22.57 -13.31
N ARG A 448 -5.72 22.87 -13.42
CA ARG A 448 -4.90 23.36 -12.30
C ARG A 448 -5.50 24.61 -11.69
N GLN A 449 -5.82 25.61 -12.53
CA GLN A 449 -6.38 26.88 -12.07
C GLN A 449 -7.71 26.69 -11.38
N ARG A 450 -8.65 25.99 -12.00
CA ARG A 450 -10.01 25.78 -11.46
C ARG A 450 -10.01 25.07 -10.11
N LEU A 451 -9.17 24.06 -9.90
CA LEU A 451 -9.13 23.32 -8.64
C LEU A 451 -8.51 24.15 -7.51
N ARG A 452 -7.46 24.92 -7.79
CA ARG A 452 -6.84 25.82 -6.82
C ARG A 452 -7.78 26.97 -6.44
N ASP A 453 -8.48 27.56 -7.42
CA ASP A 453 -9.50 28.58 -7.18
C ASP A 453 -10.66 28.01 -6.36
N TRP A 454 -11.10 26.78 -6.65
CA TRP A 454 -12.15 26.10 -5.89
C TRP A 454 -11.74 25.90 -4.42
N LEU A 455 -10.52 25.44 -4.16
CA LEU A 455 -9.99 25.25 -2.81
C LEU A 455 -10.00 26.58 -2.03
N PHE A 456 -9.58 27.65 -2.66
CA PHE A 456 -9.56 28.98 -2.05
C PHE A 456 -10.99 29.51 -1.79
N GLN A 457 -11.87 29.41 -2.79
CA GLN A 457 -13.21 30.02 -2.74
C GLN A 457 -14.18 29.23 -1.86
N GLN A 458 -14.11 27.90 -1.87
CA GLN A 458 -15.08 27.06 -1.16
C GLN A 458 -14.60 26.63 0.23
N GLU A 459 -13.29 26.40 0.40
CA GLU A 459 -12.71 25.93 1.65
C GLU A 459 -12.02 27.06 2.42
N GLY A 460 -11.81 28.24 1.82
CA GLY A 460 -11.05 29.33 2.43
C GLY A 460 -9.56 29.02 2.64
N VAL A 461 -9.03 28.01 1.93
CA VAL A 461 -7.65 27.56 2.09
C VAL A 461 -6.79 28.03 0.92
N ASP A 462 -5.75 28.81 1.22
CA ASP A 462 -4.75 29.20 0.24
C ASP A 462 -3.96 27.94 -0.23
N PRO A 463 -4.04 27.57 -1.53
CA PRO A 463 -3.33 26.40 -2.05
C PRO A 463 -1.82 26.40 -1.76
N ASP A 464 -1.20 27.59 -1.68
CA ASP A 464 0.21 27.75 -1.40
C ASP A 464 0.57 27.53 0.09
N THR A 465 -0.43 27.29 0.96
CA THR A 465 -0.22 26.82 2.34
C THR A 465 -0.28 25.31 2.44
N VAL A 466 -0.82 24.63 1.45
CA VAL A 466 -0.91 23.16 1.34
C VAL A 466 0.31 22.59 0.62
N ILE A 467 0.63 23.16 -0.56
CA ILE A 467 1.87 22.87 -1.31
C ILE A 467 2.72 24.15 -1.30
N LEU A 468 3.75 24.15 -0.49
CA LEU A 468 4.58 25.32 -0.23
C LEU A 468 5.67 25.46 -1.29
N SER A 469 5.99 26.70 -1.62
CA SER A 469 7.23 26.96 -2.34
C SER A 469 8.45 26.59 -1.47
N PRO A 470 9.61 26.27 -2.07
CA PRO A 470 10.83 25.92 -1.32
C PRO A 470 11.26 27.00 -0.30
N ALA A 471 11.01 28.28 -0.61
CA ALA A 471 11.31 29.39 0.30
C ALA A 471 10.38 29.40 1.53
N ARG A 472 9.05 29.22 1.31
CA ARG A 472 8.07 29.14 2.41
C ARG A 472 8.32 27.90 3.27
N ALA A 473 8.60 26.75 2.66
CA ALA A 473 8.89 25.50 3.37
C ALA A 473 10.11 25.66 4.30
N ARG A 474 11.18 26.27 3.82
CA ARG A 474 12.36 26.59 4.64
C ARG A 474 12.05 27.55 5.77
N ALA A 475 11.30 28.62 5.50
CA ALA A 475 10.90 29.59 6.51
C ALA A 475 10.06 28.96 7.64
N GLN A 476 9.30 27.91 7.33
CA GLN A 476 8.52 27.13 8.31
C GLN A 476 9.35 26.01 9.00
N GLY A 477 10.62 25.84 8.63
CA GLY A 477 11.48 24.79 9.17
C GLY A 477 11.02 23.38 8.78
N LEU A 478 10.45 23.20 7.58
CA LEU A 478 10.08 21.89 7.07
C LEU A 478 11.32 21.14 6.58
N THR A 479 11.69 20.08 7.29
CA THR A 479 12.73 19.14 6.89
C THR A 479 12.09 17.83 6.38
N SER A 480 12.88 16.95 5.76
CA SER A 480 12.40 15.61 5.40
C SER A 480 11.83 14.90 6.62
N THR A 481 10.81 14.07 6.40
CA THR A 481 10.20 13.26 7.46
C THR A 481 11.05 12.05 7.84
N VAL A 482 11.97 11.65 6.97
CA VAL A 482 12.75 10.42 7.11
C VAL A 482 14.21 10.78 7.36
N THR A 483 14.75 10.27 8.47
CA THR A 483 16.17 10.31 8.79
C THR A 483 16.71 8.90 8.88
N PHE A 484 17.87 8.65 8.29
CA PHE A 484 18.54 7.36 8.35
C PHE A 484 19.58 7.39 9.48
N VAL A 485 19.57 6.33 10.29
CA VAL A 485 20.49 6.21 11.42
C VAL A 485 21.29 4.90 11.29
N ARG A 486 22.52 4.93 11.79
CA ARG A 486 23.42 3.79 11.89
C ARG A 486 23.94 3.67 13.30
N GLY A 487 24.81 2.70 13.57
CA GLY A 487 25.47 2.53 14.85
C GLY A 487 25.69 1.05 15.15
N ASN A 488 26.21 0.75 16.32
CA ASN A 488 26.50 -0.63 16.71
C ASN A 488 25.23 -1.47 16.92
N LEU A 489 24.05 -0.83 17.09
CA LEU A 489 22.75 -1.52 17.13
C LEU A 489 22.15 -1.74 15.73
N ALA A 490 22.55 -0.93 14.75
CA ALA A 490 22.01 -0.96 13.39
C ALA A 490 23.14 -0.81 12.34
N PRO A 491 24.03 -1.79 12.18
CA PRO A 491 25.16 -1.66 11.25
C PRO A 491 24.72 -1.58 9.78
N GLU A 492 23.60 -2.20 9.40
CA GLU A 492 23.01 -2.06 8.08
C GLU A 492 22.14 -0.82 7.97
N GLY A 493 21.72 -0.23 9.09
CA GLY A 493 20.91 0.96 9.19
C GLY A 493 19.56 0.76 9.84
N ALA A 494 18.92 1.89 10.11
CA ALA A 494 17.56 1.99 10.61
C ALA A 494 16.92 3.31 10.14
N VAL A 495 15.62 3.45 10.37
CA VAL A 495 14.83 4.60 9.92
C VAL A 495 14.14 5.24 11.12
N VAL A 496 14.18 6.57 11.19
CA VAL A 496 13.37 7.33 12.14
C VAL A 496 12.53 8.37 11.40
N LYS A 497 11.27 8.51 11.83
CA LYS A 497 10.41 9.60 11.40
C LYS A 497 10.76 10.84 12.22
N SER A 498 11.76 11.59 11.79
CA SER A 498 12.32 12.72 12.54
C SER A 498 11.30 13.80 12.86
N THR A 499 10.30 14.02 11.98
CA THR A 499 9.22 14.98 12.19
C THR A 499 8.22 14.57 13.30
N ALA A 500 8.27 13.32 13.75
CA ALA A 500 7.45 12.85 14.88
C ALA A 500 8.10 13.12 16.25
N ILE A 501 9.38 13.47 16.28
CA ILE A 501 10.08 13.86 17.50
C ILE A 501 9.59 15.23 17.95
N ASP A 502 9.25 15.35 19.22
CA ASP A 502 8.79 16.63 19.80
C ASP A 502 9.92 17.67 19.71
N ARG A 503 9.63 18.79 19.05
CA ARG A 503 10.61 19.89 18.87
C ARG A 503 11.20 20.41 20.19
N ARG A 504 10.49 20.26 21.32
CA ARG A 504 10.98 20.66 22.65
C ARG A 504 12.09 19.76 23.19
N LEU A 505 12.29 18.59 22.58
CA LEU A 505 13.37 17.65 22.92
C LEU A 505 14.61 17.85 22.04
N LEU A 506 14.54 18.74 21.06
CA LEU A 506 15.66 19.07 20.20
C LEU A 506 16.49 20.18 20.85
N ASP A 507 17.80 20.12 20.68
CA ASP A 507 18.70 21.20 21.06
C ASP A 507 18.60 22.41 20.12
N GLY A 508 19.40 23.46 20.37
CA GLY A 508 19.42 24.67 19.55
C GLY A 508 19.88 24.46 18.09
N ALA A 509 20.49 23.31 17.78
CA ALA A 509 20.92 22.92 16.44
C ALA A 509 19.88 21.99 15.74
N GLY A 510 18.81 21.60 16.42
CA GLY A 510 17.79 20.69 15.90
C GLY A 510 18.16 19.21 16.06
N VAL A 511 19.05 18.90 16.99
CA VAL A 511 19.49 17.52 17.25
C VAL A 511 18.75 16.95 18.47
N TYR A 512 18.23 15.73 18.30
CA TYR A 512 17.68 14.95 19.40
C TYR A 512 18.79 14.12 20.03
N HIS A 513 18.97 14.27 21.33
CA HIS A 513 19.91 13.50 22.14
C HIS A 513 19.17 12.72 23.22
N LYS A 514 19.38 11.42 23.25
CA LYS A 514 18.83 10.53 24.27
C LYS A 514 19.89 9.55 24.74
N VAL A 515 20.06 9.48 26.04
CA VAL A 515 20.79 8.39 26.70
C VAL A 515 19.88 7.85 27.78
N GLY A 516 19.68 6.53 27.82
CA GLY A 516 18.79 5.92 28.79
C GLY A 516 18.94 4.42 28.88
N PRO A 517 18.44 3.82 29.97
CA PRO A 517 18.47 2.36 30.15
C PRO A 517 17.46 1.67 29.21
N ALA A 518 17.88 0.56 28.64
CA ALA A 518 17.05 -0.30 27.80
C ALA A 518 15.98 -1.03 28.63
N ARG A 519 14.77 -1.04 28.08
CA ARG A 519 13.64 -1.89 28.50
C ARG A 519 13.32 -2.83 27.37
N VAL A 520 13.67 -4.10 27.56
CA VAL A 520 13.65 -5.10 26.49
C VAL A 520 12.34 -5.86 26.46
N PHE A 521 11.74 -5.97 25.26
CA PHE A 521 10.51 -6.70 25.00
C PHE A 521 10.63 -7.49 23.69
N THR A 522 10.01 -8.68 23.67
CA THR A 522 9.85 -9.52 22.48
C THR A 522 8.40 -9.54 21.98
N SER A 523 7.49 -8.82 22.67
CA SER A 523 6.06 -8.71 22.34
C SER A 523 5.57 -7.29 22.49
N GLU A 524 4.85 -6.77 21.50
CA GLU A 524 4.24 -5.43 21.56
C GLU A 524 3.21 -5.34 22.70
N SER A 525 2.43 -6.38 22.93
CA SER A 525 1.44 -6.41 24.01
C SER A 525 2.06 -6.31 25.40
N ALA A 526 3.20 -6.98 25.63
CA ALA A 526 3.95 -6.88 26.88
C ALA A 526 4.53 -5.46 27.08
N ALA A 527 5.06 -4.85 26.03
CA ALA A 527 5.56 -3.48 26.06
C ALA A 527 4.42 -2.48 26.37
N ILE A 528 3.26 -2.64 25.74
CA ILE A 528 2.06 -1.80 26.00
C ILE A 528 1.60 -1.96 27.45
N ALA A 529 1.53 -3.19 27.99
CA ALA A 529 1.17 -3.43 29.38
C ALA A 529 2.14 -2.72 30.34
N ALA A 530 3.44 -2.75 30.04
CA ALA A 530 4.47 -2.05 30.79
C ALA A 530 4.33 -0.52 30.73
N VAL A 531 4.04 0.02 29.55
CA VAL A 531 3.79 1.46 29.34
C VAL A 531 2.55 1.92 30.10
N LYS A 532 1.50 1.09 30.17
CA LYS A 532 0.25 1.37 30.91
C LYS A 532 0.35 1.11 32.41
N GLY A 533 1.52 0.71 32.93
CA GLY A 533 1.69 0.40 34.35
C GLY A 533 1.00 -0.90 34.79
N GLN A 534 0.66 -1.78 33.86
CA GLN A 534 -0.07 -3.04 34.11
C GLN A 534 0.88 -4.25 34.23
N SER A 535 2.20 -4.02 34.22
CA SER A 535 3.22 -5.06 34.43
C SER A 535 3.89 -4.93 35.79
N ALA A 536 4.56 -5.99 36.26
CA ALA A 536 5.37 -5.98 37.49
C ALA A 536 6.53 -4.96 37.44
N SER A 537 6.99 -4.64 36.24
CA SER A 537 8.05 -3.65 35.98
C SER A 537 7.59 -2.64 34.92
N PRO A 538 6.88 -1.56 35.29
CA PRO A 538 6.39 -0.56 34.35
C PRO A 538 7.53 0.25 33.73
N VAL A 539 7.32 0.73 32.50
CA VAL A 539 8.22 1.66 31.81
C VAL A 539 8.21 3.02 32.54
N ARG A 540 9.37 3.64 32.64
CA ARG A 540 9.56 4.92 33.33
C ARG A 540 10.02 6.00 32.36
N PRO A 541 9.82 7.29 32.73
CA PRO A 541 10.40 8.41 31.99
C PRO A 541 11.91 8.24 31.83
N GLY A 542 12.43 8.55 30.66
CA GLY A 542 13.86 8.48 30.40
C GLY A 542 14.38 7.15 29.87
N GLU A 543 13.61 6.07 29.93
CA GLU A 543 13.99 4.75 29.39
C GLU A 543 13.93 4.68 27.87
N VAL A 544 14.56 3.67 27.27
CA VAL A 544 14.52 3.33 25.86
C VAL A 544 13.91 1.94 25.71
N ILE A 545 12.74 1.87 25.10
CA ILE A 545 12.09 0.59 24.79
C ILE A 545 12.82 -0.05 23.61
N VAL A 546 13.24 -1.30 23.78
CA VAL A 546 13.79 -2.15 22.73
C VAL A 546 12.77 -3.26 22.47
N LEU A 547 12.07 -3.19 21.35
CA LEU A 547 11.12 -4.21 20.90
C LEU A 547 11.80 -5.02 19.79
N MET A 548 12.36 -6.17 20.13
CA MET A 548 13.14 -7.01 19.24
C MET A 548 12.39 -8.26 18.76
N GLY A 549 12.84 -8.83 17.64
CA GLY A 549 12.24 -10.04 17.06
C GLY A 549 10.87 -9.78 16.42
N ARG A 550 10.64 -8.54 15.99
CA ARG A 550 9.41 -8.14 15.26
C ARG A 550 9.69 -7.82 13.79
N GLY A 551 10.86 -8.21 13.31
CA GLY A 551 11.23 -8.18 11.89
C GLY A 551 10.57 -9.29 11.08
N PRO A 552 10.98 -9.45 9.81
CA PRO A 552 10.44 -10.48 8.91
C PRO A 552 10.43 -11.89 9.46
N LEU A 553 11.54 -12.35 10.03
CA LEU A 553 11.69 -13.72 10.59
C LEU A 553 10.88 -13.92 11.86
N GLY A 554 10.64 -12.84 12.59
CA GLY A 554 9.93 -12.90 13.87
C GLY A 554 8.42 -12.91 13.75
N CYS A 555 7.88 -12.05 12.90
CA CYS A 555 6.43 -11.85 12.81
C CYS A 555 5.96 -11.28 11.45
N GLY A 556 6.66 -11.57 10.35
CA GLY A 556 6.28 -11.02 9.04
C GLY A 556 6.54 -9.52 8.90
N MET A 557 7.37 -8.93 9.76
CA MET A 557 7.65 -7.49 9.83
C MET A 557 6.38 -6.66 10.05
N GLU A 558 5.66 -6.95 11.11
CA GLU A 558 4.42 -6.23 11.46
C GLU A 558 4.64 -4.72 11.59
N GLU A 559 3.56 -3.98 11.48
CA GLU A 559 3.57 -2.54 11.67
C GLU A 559 3.16 -2.20 13.10
N THR A 560 4.13 -1.83 13.95
CA THR A 560 3.89 -1.45 15.33
C THR A 560 3.33 -0.04 15.39
N TYR A 561 2.23 0.15 16.10
CA TYR A 561 1.59 1.46 16.29
C TYR A 561 1.10 1.66 17.72
N GLN A 562 0.52 0.64 18.32
CA GLN A 562 -0.20 0.80 19.59
C GLN A 562 0.71 1.24 20.73
N ILE A 563 1.98 0.83 20.72
CA ILE A 563 2.98 1.26 21.71
C ILE A 563 3.25 2.77 21.61
N THR A 564 3.39 3.32 20.40
CA THR A 564 3.59 4.76 20.20
C THR A 564 2.32 5.55 20.51
N ALA A 565 1.14 4.98 20.22
CA ALA A 565 -0.14 5.56 20.62
C ALA A 565 -0.30 5.60 22.14
N ALA A 566 0.09 4.54 22.85
CA ALA A 566 0.06 4.51 24.32
C ALA A 566 0.98 5.58 24.92
N LEU A 567 2.19 5.73 24.41
CA LEU A 567 3.17 6.74 24.86
C LEU A 567 2.66 8.16 24.60
N LYS A 568 2.04 8.43 23.46
CA LYS A 568 1.58 9.77 23.04
C LYS A 568 0.74 10.47 24.08
N TYR A 569 -0.13 9.74 24.74
CA TYR A 569 -1.12 10.28 25.68
C TYR A 569 -0.66 10.26 27.15
N LEU A 570 0.58 9.84 27.42
CA LEU A 570 1.19 9.97 28.74
C LEU A 570 1.96 11.30 28.83
N SER A 571 1.84 12.00 29.94
CA SER A 571 2.50 13.30 30.16
C SER A 571 4.03 13.23 29.97
N TRP A 572 4.62 12.08 30.31
CA TRP A 572 6.06 11.77 30.19
C TRP A 572 6.42 10.90 28.98
N GLY A 573 5.43 10.42 28.22
CA GLY A 573 5.67 9.44 27.16
C GLY A 573 6.61 9.91 26.06
N ARG A 574 6.72 11.22 25.83
CA ARG A 574 7.69 11.81 24.90
C ARG A 574 9.15 11.62 25.33
N GLU A 575 9.40 11.36 26.61
CA GLU A 575 10.74 11.11 27.15
C GLU A 575 11.25 9.69 26.91
N VAL A 576 10.40 8.84 26.36
CA VAL A 576 10.70 7.44 26.02
C VAL A 576 10.92 7.32 24.52
N ALA A 577 12.01 6.66 24.12
CA ALA A 577 12.27 6.30 22.74
C ALA A 577 11.96 4.82 22.51
N LEU A 578 11.69 4.45 21.26
CA LEU A 578 11.45 3.07 20.83
C LEU A 578 12.44 2.70 19.72
N ILE A 579 13.12 1.56 19.87
CA ILE A 579 13.97 0.94 18.84
C ILE A 579 13.41 -0.44 18.53
N THR A 580 13.21 -0.76 17.23
CA THR A 580 12.64 -2.04 16.80
C THR A 580 13.11 -2.46 15.41
N ASP A 581 13.17 -3.76 15.15
CA ASP A 581 13.35 -4.33 13.81
C ASP A 581 12.04 -4.46 13.01
N ALA A 582 10.90 -4.08 13.62
CA ALA A 582 9.60 -3.97 12.95
C ALA A 582 9.50 -2.74 12.03
N ARG A 583 8.39 -2.66 11.27
CA ARG A 583 7.90 -1.40 10.69
C ARG A 583 7.17 -0.59 11.76
N PHE A 584 6.94 0.69 11.49
CA PHE A 584 6.06 1.51 12.30
C PHE A 584 5.10 2.32 11.42
N SER A 585 3.92 2.60 11.95
CA SER A 585 2.87 3.29 11.23
C SER A 585 3.26 4.72 10.86
N GLY A 586 2.77 5.20 9.71
CA GLY A 586 2.90 6.60 9.32
C GLY A 586 2.34 7.61 10.32
N VAL A 587 1.43 7.17 11.20
CA VAL A 587 0.86 7.98 12.29
C VAL A 587 1.57 7.80 13.64
N SER A 588 2.62 6.98 13.71
CA SER A 588 3.46 6.83 14.91
C SER A 588 4.08 8.17 15.32
N THR A 589 4.23 8.38 16.62
CA THR A 589 4.72 9.62 17.24
C THR A 589 5.89 9.35 18.17
N GLY A 590 6.69 10.39 18.47
CA GLY A 590 7.87 10.29 19.33
C GLY A 590 9.11 9.79 18.58
N ALA A 591 10.18 9.54 19.32
CA ALA A 591 11.44 8.99 18.79
C ALA A 591 11.28 7.48 18.57
N CYS A 592 10.63 7.10 17.46
CA CYS A 592 10.45 5.71 17.04
C CYS A 592 11.42 5.40 15.91
N ILE A 593 12.36 4.48 16.18
CA ILE A 593 13.37 3.99 15.24
C ILE A 593 12.97 2.57 14.85
N GLY A 594 12.71 2.33 13.59
CA GLY A 594 12.33 1.03 13.04
C GLY A 594 13.19 0.57 11.88
N HIS A 595 12.83 -0.56 11.28
CA HIS A 595 13.57 -1.19 10.20
C HIS A 595 15.05 -1.45 10.56
N VAL A 596 15.34 -1.71 11.85
CA VAL A 596 16.71 -1.96 12.30
C VAL A 596 17.26 -3.19 11.59
N GLY A 597 18.36 -3.01 10.89
CA GLY A 597 19.03 -4.07 10.15
C GLY A 597 20.48 -4.30 10.56
N PRO A 598 20.92 -5.59 10.56
CA PRO A 598 20.12 -6.81 10.39
C PRO A 598 19.05 -6.98 11.49
N GLU A 599 17.91 -7.62 11.15
CA GLU A 599 16.91 -7.93 12.19
C GLU A 599 17.45 -8.85 13.27
N ALA A 600 16.87 -8.80 14.45
CA ALA A 600 17.34 -9.55 15.62
C ALA A 600 17.48 -11.06 15.36
N LEU A 601 16.48 -11.69 14.74
CA LEU A 601 16.47 -13.12 14.41
C LEU A 601 17.40 -13.52 13.25
N ALA A 602 17.85 -12.56 12.44
CA ALA A 602 18.92 -12.77 11.46
C ALA A 602 20.34 -12.61 12.08
N GLY A 603 20.43 -12.56 13.40
CA GLY A 603 21.70 -12.39 14.13
C GLY A 603 22.09 -10.92 14.34
N GLY A 604 21.18 -9.98 14.08
CA GLY A 604 21.40 -8.56 14.28
C GLY A 604 21.73 -8.19 15.72
N PRO A 605 22.56 -7.15 15.93
CA PRO A 605 23.00 -6.74 17.28
C PRO A 605 21.85 -6.37 18.22
N LEU A 606 20.73 -5.86 17.67
CA LEU A 606 19.53 -5.53 18.44
C LEU A 606 19.05 -6.73 19.27
N GLY A 607 19.15 -7.95 18.74
CA GLY A 607 18.77 -9.19 19.41
C GLY A 607 19.67 -9.61 20.60
N ARG A 608 20.70 -8.83 20.91
CA ARG A 608 21.69 -9.10 21.99
C ARG A 608 21.66 -8.00 23.06
N VAL A 609 20.75 -7.05 22.96
CA VAL A 609 20.55 -6.03 23.99
C VAL A 609 19.92 -6.66 25.21
N CYS A 610 20.44 -6.30 26.39
CA CYS A 610 19.98 -6.77 27.68
C CYS A 610 19.21 -5.69 28.43
N GLU A 611 18.33 -6.09 29.32
CA GLU A 611 17.63 -5.20 30.25
C GLU A 611 18.65 -4.33 31.01
N GLY A 612 18.43 -3.00 31.05
CA GLY A 612 19.30 -2.08 31.75
C GLY A 612 20.57 -1.67 31.01
N ASP A 613 20.80 -2.13 29.77
CA ASP A 613 21.85 -1.62 28.91
C ASP A 613 21.68 -0.11 28.71
N THR A 614 22.76 0.64 28.71
CA THR A 614 22.71 2.09 28.42
C THR A 614 22.79 2.32 26.93
N LEU A 615 21.72 2.84 26.34
CA LEU A 615 21.62 3.12 24.91
C LEU A 615 21.71 4.62 24.66
N GLN A 616 22.41 4.98 23.59
CA GLN A 616 22.47 6.36 23.07
C GLN A 616 21.77 6.44 21.73
N ILE A 617 20.96 7.48 21.57
CA ILE A 617 20.27 7.83 20.31
C ILE A 617 20.61 9.28 20.00
N VAL A 618 21.14 9.54 18.82
CA VAL A 618 21.39 10.89 18.30
C VAL A 618 20.68 10.98 16.95
N VAL A 619 19.81 11.99 16.76
CA VAL A 619 19.13 12.23 15.49
C VAL A 619 19.24 13.73 15.16
N ASP A 620 20.03 14.04 14.16
CA ASP A 620 20.07 15.38 13.56
C ASP A 620 18.90 15.49 12.56
N THR A 621 17.86 16.25 12.95
CA THR A 621 16.65 16.44 12.14
C THR A 621 16.84 17.47 11.02
N VAL A 622 17.97 18.18 11.01
CA VAL A 622 18.34 19.17 9.98
C VAL A 622 19.31 18.53 8.98
N GLY A 623 20.38 17.91 9.47
CA GLY A 623 21.36 17.18 8.65
C GLY A 623 20.85 15.81 8.18
N LEU A 624 19.72 15.31 8.70
CA LEU A 624 19.08 14.04 8.37
C LEU A 624 20.00 12.84 8.55
N THR A 625 20.79 12.86 9.61
CA THR A 625 21.70 11.78 10.00
C THR A 625 21.49 11.41 11.45
N GLY A 626 22.01 10.26 11.88
CA GLY A 626 21.93 9.88 13.28
C GLY A 626 22.64 8.58 13.61
N GLN A 627 22.67 8.28 14.92
CA GLN A 627 23.34 7.11 15.47
C GLN A 627 22.50 6.47 16.58
N ILE A 628 22.59 5.15 16.69
CA ILE A 628 22.00 4.37 17.78
C ILE A 628 23.02 3.34 18.27
N ASP A 629 23.46 3.50 19.53
CA ASP A 629 24.57 2.73 20.04
C ASP A 629 24.31 2.20 21.45
N LEU A 630 24.83 1.01 21.73
CA LEU A 630 25.09 0.55 23.08
C LEU A 630 26.34 1.28 23.59
N VAL A 631 26.21 2.05 24.67
CA VAL A 631 27.29 2.87 25.25
C VAL A 631 27.58 2.58 26.71
N GLY A 632 26.93 1.57 27.30
CA GLY A 632 27.24 1.14 28.66
C GLY A 632 26.39 -0.01 29.18
N HIS A 633 26.81 -0.58 30.30
CA HIS A 633 26.08 -1.62 31.07
C HIS A 633 26.59 -1.64 32.51
N GLY A 634 25.69 -1.75 33.49
CA GLY A 634 26.04 -1.93 34.90
C GLY A 634 26.98 -0.85 35.48
N GLY A 635 26.87 0.40 34.98
CA GLY A 635 27.72 1.53 35.37
C GLY A 635 29.04 1.66 34.60
N GLN A 636 29.39 0.67 33.76
CA GLN A 636 30.54 0.75 32.86
C GLN A 636 30.11 1.46 31.58
N GLN A 637 30.92 2.44 31.13
CA GLN A 637 30.73 3.16 29.86
C GLN A 637 31.57 2.52 28.74
N TYR A 638 31.07 2.58 27.52
CA TYR A 638 31.70 2.05 26.31
C TYR A 638 31.82 3.14 25.23
N SER A 639 32.90 3.09 24.47
CA SER A 639 32.88 3.74 23.14
C SER A 639 31.96 2.93 22.20
N PRO A 640 31.52 3.48 21.05
CA PRO A 640 30.74 2.73 20.07
C PRO A 640 31.40 1.43 19.62
N GLU A 641 32.74 1.39 19.45
CA GLU A 641 33.52 0.23 19.08
C GLU A 641 33.53 -0.82 20.20
N GLN A 642 33.69 -0.38 21.46
CA GLN A 642 33.61 -1.27 22.62
C GLN A 642 32.20 -1.84 22.78
N GLY A 643 31.16 -1.03 22.59
CA GLY A 643 29.76 -1.45 22.57
C GLY A 643 29.51 -2.52 21.49
N ALA A 644 30.05 -2.32 20.28
CA ALA A 644 30.00 -3.31 19.20
C ALA A 644 30.66 -4.63 19.60
N ALA A 645 31.84 -4.57 20.22
CA ALA A 645 32.56 -5.76 20.70
C ALA A 645 31.78 -6.51 21.81
N VAL A 646 31.17 -5.78 22.73
CA VAL A 646 30.31 -6.34 23.80
C VAL A 646 29.11 -7.05 23.15
N LEU A 647 28.38 -6.40 22.20
CA LEU A 647 27.28 -7.04 21.51
C LEU A 647 27.72 -8.28 20.73
N ALA A 648 28.87 -8.24 20.06
CA ALA A 648 29.40 -9.37 19.31
C ALA A 648 29.74 -10.58 20.24
N ALA A 649 30.18 -10.32 21.46
CA ALA A 649 30.54 -11.36 22.45
C ALA A 649 29.30 -11.97 23.13
N ARG A 650 28.15 -11.28 23.12
CA ARG A 650 26.91 -11.80 23.74
C ARG A 650 26.21 -12.80 22.83
N GLY A 651 25.57 -13.81 23.44
CA GLY A 651 24.55 -14.63 22.76
C GLY A 651 23.27 -13.82 22.46
N PRO A 652 22.35 -14.38 21.68
CA PRO A 652 21.03 -13.81 21.50
C PRO A 652 20.25 -13.72 22.82
N HIS A 653 19.33 -12.77 22.92
CA HIS A 653 18.48 -12.65 24.11
C HIS A 653 17.72 -13.95 24.36
N PRO A 654 17.61 -14.43 25.62
CA PRO A 654 17.01 -15.74 25.91
C PRO A 654 15.57 -15.93 25.41
N GLU A 655 14.78 -14.87 25.37
CA GLU A 655 13.38 -14.88 24.91
C GLU A 655 13.24 -14.56 23.42
N LEU A 656 14.34 -14.36 22.69
CA LEU A 656 14.30 -14.05 21.26
C LEU A 656 13.92 -15.29 20.46
N ALA A 657 12.71 -15.31 19.97
CA ALA A 657 12.16 -16.38 19.13
C ALA A 657 11.13 -15.79 18.16
N PRO A 658 10.82 -16.48 17.06
CA PRO A 658 9.66 -16.13 16.23
C PRO A 658 8.37 -16.17 17.07
N ASP A 659 7.41 -15.32 16.73
CA ASP A 659 6.11 -15.30 17.38
C ASP A 659 5.46 -16.69 17.30
N PRO A 660 4.97 -17.26 18.41
CA PRO A 660 4.39 -18.60 18.41
C PRO A 660 3.14 -18.72 17.52
N GLY A 661 2.47 -17.58 17.25
CA GLY A 661 1.32 -17.50 16.34
C GLY A 661 1.70 -17.26 14.87
N LEU A 662 3.00 -17.19 14.54
CA LEU A 662 3.44 -16.90 13.18
C LEU A 662 3.00 -18.00 12.19
N PRO A 663 2.16 -17.69 11.18
CA PRO A 663 1.67 -18.67 10.22
C PRO A 663 2.79 -19.36 9.44
N ALA A 664 2.57 -20.62 9.04
CA ALA A 664 3.55 -21.39 8.28
C ALA A 664 3.93 -20.73 6.95
N ASP A 665 2.95 -20.14 6.28
CA ASP A 665 3.13 -19.43 5.00
C ASP A 665 4.00 -18.19 5.20
N THR A 666 3.77 -17.44 6.27
CA THR A 666 4.57 -16.26 6.63
C THR A 666 6.00 -16.66 7.02
N ARG A 667 6.19 -17.80 7.69
CA ARG A 667 7.54 -18.35 7.95
C ARG A 667 8.26 -18.72 6.65
N LEU A 668 7.55 -19.30 5.69
CA LEU A 668 8.13 -19.60 4.37
C LEU A 668 8.53 -18.30 3.66
N TRP A 669 7.63 -17.31 3.61
CA TRP A 669 7.94 -15.99 3.07
C TRP A 669 9.17 -15.36 3.74
N ALA A 670 9.23 -15.41 5.07
CA ALA A 670 10.33 -14.86 5.86
C ALA A 670 11.68 -15.50 5.51
N ALA A 671 11.73 -16.83 5.34
CA ALA A 671 12.93 -17.53 4.93
C ALA A 671 13.37 -17.15 3.50
N LEU A 672 12.44 -17.06 2.56
CA LEU A 672 12.73 -16.72 1.16
C LEU A 672 13.21 -15.27 1.00
N GLN A 673 12.57 -14.30 1.68
CA GLN A 673 13.02 -12.91 1.64
C GLN A 673 14.38 -12.72 2.35
N GLN A 674 14.64 -13.47 3.41
CA GLN A 674 15.94 -13.44 4.09
C GLN A 674 17.06 -13.97 3.17
N ALA A 675 16.83 -15.07 2.46
CA ALA A 675 17.74 -15.56 1.43
C ALA A 675 18.00 -14.51 0.32
N SER A 676 17.03 -13.64 0.06
CA SER A 676 17.10 -12.57 -0.93
C SER A 676 17.78 -11.28 -0.45
N GLY A 677 18.19 -11.20 0.83
CA GLY A 677 18.90 -10.04 1.38
C GLY A 677 18.09 -9.15 2.32
N GLY A 678 16.88 -9.58 2.71
CA GLY A 678 16.13 -9.00 3.83
C GLY A 678 15.55 -7.59 3.60
N ILE A 679 15.47 -6.84 4.71
CA ILE A 679 14.75 -5.56 4.80
C ILE A 679 15.24 -4.54 3.77
N TRP A 680 16.55 -4.29 3.72
CA TRP A 680 17.13 -3.25 2.87
C TRP A 680 17.14 -3.57 1.37
N ARG A 681 16.77 -4.83 1.01
CA ARG A 681 16.51 -5.24 -0.38
C ARG A 681 15.01 -5.22 -0.72
N GLY A 682 14.16 -4.71 0.19
CA GLY A 682 12.73 -4.59 -0.01
C GLY A 682 11.91 -5.83 0.32
N CYS A 683 12.47 -6.81 1.03
CA CYS A 683 11.81 -8.09 1.38
C CYS A 683 11.22 -8.79 0.16
N VAL A 684 11.99 -8.97 -0.89
CA VAL A 684 11.56 -9.56 -2.18
C VAL A 684 11.89 -11.05 -2.28
N TYR A 685 11.44 -11.69 -3.35
CA TYR A 685 11.90 -13.00 -3.80
C TYR A 685 12.92 -12.82 -4.93
N ASP A 686 14.20 -12.87 -4.60
CA ASP A 686 15.29 -12.95 -5.58
C ASP A 686 15.49 -14.42 -5.95
N VAL A 687 14.94 -14.80 -7.10
CA VAL A 687 14.86 -16.22 -7.53
C VAL A 687 16.25 -16.84 -7.67
N GLU A 688 17.22 -16.10 -8.20
CA GLU A 688 18.57 -16.60 -8.40
C GLU A 688 19.26 -16.90 -7.06
N ARG A 689 19.20 -15.95 -6.13
CA ARG A 689 19.76 -16.16 -4.78
C ARG A 689 19.05 -17.27 -4.00
N ILE A 690 17.71 -17.33 -4.07
CA ILE A 690 16.94 -18.40 -3.40
C ILE A 690 17.33 -19.76 -3.98
N THR A 691 17.43 -19.88 -5.32
CA THR A 691 17.81 -21.12 -5.98
C THR A 691 19.23 -21.55 -5.59
N GLN A 692 20.20 -20.62 -5.55
CA GLN A 692 21.56 -20.90 -5.10
C GLN A 692 21.61 -21.40 -3.65
N VAL A 693 20.84 -20.77 -2.74
CA VAL A 693 20.78 -21.22 -1.34
C VAL A 693 20.17 -22.61 -1.21
N LEU A 694 19.11 -22.90 -1.95
CA LEU A 694 18.46 -24.22 -1.96
C LEU A 694 19.39 -25.30 -2.54
N GLU A 695 20.09 -25.03 -3.64
CA GLU A 695 21.05 -25.96 -4.24
C GLU A 695 22.21 -26.25 -3.28
N ALA A 696 22.78 -25.21 -2.65
CA ALA A 696 23.83 -25.37 -1.64
C ALA A 696 23.34 -26.19 -0.43
N GLY A 697 22.11 -25.95 0.01
CA GLY A 697 21.48 -26.71 1.10
C GLY A 697 21.26 -28.19 0.73
N LEU A 698 20.75 -28.49 -0.45
CA LEU A 698 20.57 -29.85 -0.96
C LEU A 698 21.91 -30.59 -1.06
N HIS A 699 22.95 -29.92 -1.54
CA HIS A 699 24.29 -30.47 -1.60
C HIS A 699 24.85 -30.78 -0.21
N ALA A 700 24.69 -29.89 0.76
CA ALA A 700 25.15 -30.06 2.13
C ALA A 700 24.41 -31.21 2.83
N LEU A 701 23.12 -31.46 2.48
CA LEU A 701 22.34 -32.58 2.99
C LEU A 701 22.61 -33.92 2.27
N GLY A 702 23.57 -33.97 1.34
CA GLY A 702 23.90 -35.17 0.56
C GLY A 702 22.82 -35.52 -0.47
N GLN A 703 21.85 -34.64 -0.71
CA GLN A 703 20.83 -34.78 -1.75
C GLN A 703 21.38 -34.13 -3.04
N ARG A 704 21.68 -34.95 -4.07
CA ARG A 704 22.12 -34.43 -5.35
C ARG A 704 20.97 -33.67 -6.00
N PRO A 705 21.13 -32.41 -6.44
CA PRO A 705 20.19 -31.79 -7.35
C PRO A 705 20.08 -32.68 -8.59
N GLY A 706 18.86 -33.04 -8.98
CA GLY A 706 18.65 -33.72 -10.25
C GLY A 706 19.32 -32.88 -11.35
N ALA A 707 20.16 -33.51 -12.19
CA ALA A 707 20.89 -32.84 -13.25
C ALA A 707 19.87 -32.05 -14.12
N GLN A 708 19.77 -30.78 -13.92
CA GLN A 708 19.13 -29.88 -14.87
C GLN A 708 19.99 -29.93 -16.13
N LYS A 709 19.51 -30.65 -17.16
CA LYS A 709 20.01 -30.46 -18.53
C LYS A 709 19.85 -28.96 -18.83
N ALA A 710 20.96 -28.30 -19.09
CA ALA A 710 21.02 -26.95 -19.60
C ALA A 710 19.94 -26.82 -20.70
N LEU A 711 18.93 -26.00 -20.44
CA LEU A 711 18.13 -25.44 -21.50
C LEU A 711 19.02 -24.45 -22.20
N GLY A 712 19.74 -24.97 -23.20
CA GLY A 712 20.58 -24.17 -24.07
C GLY A 712 19.70 -23.33 -24.99
N SER A 713 20.18 -22.13 -25.17
CA SER A 713 19.93 -21.12 -26.21
C SER A 713 18.52 -21.05 -26.81
#